data_db496ea6251d9ca6b8b378119e4d2162
#
_entry.id   db496ea6251d9ca6b8b378119e4d2162
#
_cell.length_a   1.000
_cell.length_b   1.000
_cell.length_c   1.000
_cell.angle_alpha   90.00
_cell.angle_beta   90.00
_cell.angle_gamma   90.00
#
_symmetry.space_group_name_H-M   'P 1'
#
loop_
_entity.id
_entity.type
_entity.pdbx_description
1 polymer ?
#
loop_
_entity_poly.entity_id
_entity_poly.type
_entity_poly.pdbx_seq_one_letter_code
_entity_poly.pdbx_strand_id
1 'polypeptide(L)'
;MSELKLRVALLSAFLLLFACGESASNKAPDTARKALPAAAYVGKNACVDCHAEETAAWQNSHHDLAMQHASLQTVLGDFANTSFEKDGVTSRFFMRDGSHWVETDNASGDLQEFEIAYAFGVTPLQQYLIEFDDGRLQTLPIAWDVQGERWFHVYPDEAIPHTDPLHWTGREQNWNYMCAECHSTNLQKNYDLKADSFDTDWSEINVSCEACHGPASNHVTIAKAGAWDNGNGLLVDLDDRNGATWILNEQTGIAERNPPMMQISRQPEACGRCHARRGIATADYEFGKPLLDTHVVALLDEHLYFADGQIAEEVYVYGSFLQSKMYRAGVSCTDCHDPHSARLRTAGAVSNVCSRCHSPAKFAAESHHRHAPDAVECVDCHMTSRTYMRVDGRRDHSFRIPRPDLTSATGSPNACNQCHSDKSIEWAAMAAAAWFGEPEAGHFSLAIHDARIGAVGANDGLVKVFNDVSVSGIVRATALTLLQAPLSRAEAGVIQEGVRNADPLIRIGALRGLSALPVEAHAPLAAPSLGDPVRAVRLAAVDVISPVRQSLDAPYSASFVAAEREYLSAQLAIAERPESLVNIANLFRNRGEYAQSESYYLHALDREPRLITARANLADLYRGTQRDNKAEELLRDGLQLQNDDPTLHHSLGLLLVRSGKHDEALTELKQAATLQPDNNRFVYVYAVALNSLGQLDAAIEVLQAAERRFPADPDISALLQSLTATKP
;
A
#
# COMPACT_ATOMS: atom_id res chain seq x y z
N MET A 1 -66.67 -17.52 -35.51
CA MET A 1 -66.94 -16.27 -34.72
C MET A 1 -67.18 -16.55 -33.23
N SER A 2 -66.96 -17.75 -32.70
CA SER A 2 -67.16 -18.07 -31.28
C SER A 2 -65.91 -18.17 -30.45
N GLU A 3 -64.71 -18.35 -31.05
CA GLU A 3 -63.48 -18.48 -30.32
C GLU A 3 -62.76 -17.11 -29.98
N LEU A 4 -63.13 -16.07 -30.72
CA LEU A 4 -62.54 -14.75 -30.52
C LEU A 4 -63.16 -13.97 -29.34
N LYS A 5 -64.37 -14.33 -28.92
CA LYS A 5 -65.08 -13.71 -27.78
C LYS A 5 -64.69 -14.29 -26.43
N LEU A 6 -64.14 -15.51 -26.39
CA LEU A 6 -63.69 -16.15 -25.14
C LEU A 6 -62.29 -15.72 -24.72
N ARG A 7 -61.41 -15.32 -25.66
CA ARG A 7 -60.04 -14.82 -25.34
C ARG A 7 -60.05 -13.39 -24.84
N VAL A 8 -61.00 -12.56 -25.19
CA VAL A 8 -61.15 -11.19 -24.69
C VAL A 8 -61.67 -11.14 -23.24
N ALA A 9 -62.55 -12.09 -22.89
CA ALA A 9 -63.12 -12.19 -21.55
C ALA A 9 -62.10 -12.72 -20.50
N LEU A 10 -61.13 -13.54 -20.91
CA LEU A 10 -60.02 -14.04 -20.03
C LEU A 10 -58.93 -13.03 -19.83
N LEU A 11 -58.65 -12.11 -20.75
CA LEU A 11 -57.69 -11.02 -20.54
C LEU A 11 -58.25 -9.90 -19.65
N SER A 12 -59.54 -9.69 -19.61
CA SER A 12 -60.18 -8.68 -18.73
C SER A 12 -60.32 -9.16 -17.29
N ALA A 13 -60.32 -10.49 -17.03
CA ALA A 13 -60.37 -11.04 -15.67
C ALA A 13 -59.02 -11.10 -14.99
N PHE A 14 -57.90 -11.06 -15.75
CA PHE A 14 -56.55 -11.05 -15.18
C PHE A 14 -56.02 -9.65 -14.80
N LEU A 15 -56.68 -8.58 -15.29
CA LEU A 15 -56.37 -7.18 -14.99
C LEU A 15 -57.08 -6.63 -13.75
N LEU A 16 -57.95 -7.40 -13.14
CA LEU A 16 -58.72 -6.99 -11.95
C LEU A 16 -58.31 -7.68 -10.64
N LEU A 17 -57.25 -8.51 -10.67
CA LEU A 17 -56.72 -9.21 -9.47
C LEU A 17 -55.39 -8.67 -8.97
N PHE A 18 -54.86 -7.57 -9.54
CA PHE A 18 -53.60 -6.91 -9.06
C PHE A 18 -53.82 -5.54 -8.42
N ALA A 19 -55.07 -5.21 -8.07
CA ALA A 19 -55.43 -3.92 -7.47
C ALA A 19 -56.02 -4.08 -6.06
N CYS A 20 -55.36 -4.85 -5.17
CA CYS A 20 -55.62 -4.80 -3.72
C CYS A 20 -54.41 -5.35 -2.98
N GLY A 21 -53.52 -4.47 -2.60
CA GLY A 21 -52.35 -4.81 -1.79
C GLY A 21 -51.32 -3.66 -1.59
N GLU A 22 -51.74 -2.44 -1.78
CA GLU A 22 -50.95 -1.31 -1.22
C GLU A 22 -51.37 -1.13 0.23
N SER A 23 -50.63 -1.77 1.14
CA SER A 23 -50.50 -1.32 2.52
C SER A 23 -49.98 0.09 2.46
N ALA A 24 -50.83 1.08 2.77
CA ALA A 24 -50.40 2.42 3.02
C ALA A 24 -49.39 2.42 4.18
N SER A 25 -48.10 2.30 3.88
CA SER A 25 -47.02 2.72 4.75
C SER A 25 -47.21 4.22 4.93
N ASN A 26 -47.74 4.63 6.07
CA ASN A 26 -47.68 5.99 6.54
C ASN A 26 -46.19 6.37 6.74
N LYS A 27 -45.45 6.57 5.65
CA LYS A 27 -44.28 7.43 5.69
C LYS A 27 -44.83 8.83 5.84
N ALA A 28 -44.63 9.40 7.04
CA ALA A 28 -44.67 10.85 7.23
C ALA A 28 -43.92 11.50 6.06
N PRO A 29 -44.39 12.64 5.54
CA PRO A 29 -43.70 13.32 4.47
C PRO A 29 -42.24 13.54 4.93
N ASP A 30 -41.32 13.07 4.12
CA ASP A 30 -39.88 13.36 4.26
C ASP A 30 -39.77 14.88 4.23
N THR A 31 -39.81 15.50 5.43
CA THR A 31 -39.54 16.91 5.58
C THR A 31 -38.13 17.07 5.07
N ALA A 32 -37.98 17.62 3.88
CA ALA A 32 -36.71 17.84 3.21
C ALA A 32 -35.70 18.36 4.24
N ARG A 33 -34.79 17.51 4.71
CA ARG A 33 -33.69 17.92 5.58
C ARG A 33 -33.04 19.10 4.87
N LYS A 34 -33.06 20.27 5.51
CA LYS A 34 -32.41 21.44 4.97
C LYS A 34 -30.94 21.07 4.78
N ALA A 35 -30.45 21.11 3.54
CA ALA A 35 -29.06 20.80 3.27
C ALA A 35 -28.17 21.68 4.14
N LEU A 36 -27.34 21.04 4.94
CA LEU A 36 -26.37 21.76 5.77
C LEU A 36 -25.33 22.42 4.84
N PRO A 37 -24.76 23.57 5.23
CA PRO A 37 -23.65 24.18 4.48
C PRO A 37 -22.45 23.24 4.46
N ALA A 38 -21.47 23.50 3.57
CA ALA A 38 -20.22 22.78 3.59
C ALA A 38 -19.57 22.93 4.98
N ALA A 39 -19.18 21.81 5.58
CA ALA A 39 -18.55 21.82 6.89
C ALA A 39 -17.13 22.41 6.80
N ALA A 40 -16.75 23.21 7.80
CA ALA A 40 -15.42 23.79 7.93
C ALA A 40 -14.75 23.31 9.22
N TYR A 41 -13.42 23.29 9.21
CA TYR A 41 -12.63 23.02 10.41
C TYR A 41 -12.76 24.16 11.41
N VAL A 42 -12.86 23.83 12.69
CA VAL A 42 -13.07 24.79 13.79
C VAL A 42 -11.98 24.75 14.86
N GLY A 43 -11.10 23.74 14.78
CA GLY A 43 -10.02 23.51 15.73
C GLY A 43 -10.49 22.93 17.07
N LYS A 44 -9.57 22.25 17.75
CA LYS A 44 -9.85 21.51 19.00
C LYS A 44 -10.49 22.35 20.11
N ASN A 45 -10.15 23.64 20.18
CA ASN A 45 -10.69 24.53 21.22
C ASN A 45 -12.21 24.67 21.15
N ALA A 46 -12.84 24.43 20.00
CA ALA A 46 -14.30 24.44 19.87
C ALA A 46 -14.97 23.19 20.47
N CYS A 47 -14.22 22.17 20.80
CA CYS A 47 -14.70 20.86 21.29
C CYS A 47 -14.62 20.74 22.82
N VAL A 48 -13.62 21.38 23.45
CA VAL A 48 -13.19 21.17 24.85
C VAL A 48 -14.31 21.35 25.86
N ASP A 49 -15.14 22.41 25.71
CA ASP A 49 -16.18 22.72 26.67
C ASP A 49 -17.31 21.68 26.76
N CYS A 50 -17.52 20.92 25.67
CA CYS A 50 -18.57 19.91 25.59
C CYS A 50 -18.02 18.50 25.75
N HIS A 51 -16.77 18.24 25.35
CA HIS A 51 -16.09 16.94 25.32
C HIS A 51 -14.87 16.92 26.24
N ALA A 52 -15.08 17.31 27.50
CA ALA A 52 -13.99 17.46 28.48
C ALA A 52 -13.29 16.12 28.80
N GLU A 53 -14.02 15.00 28.85
CA GLU A 53 -13.46 13.67 29.15
C GLU A 53 -12.59 13.18 27.98
N GLU A 54 -13.09 13.27 26.74
CA GLU A 54 -12.37 12.88 25.53
C GLU A 54 -11.15 13.75 25.34
N THR A 55 -11.26 15.06 25.60
CA THR A 55 -10.14 16.01 25.54
C THR A 55 -9.07 15.67 26.57
N ALA A 56 -9.45 15.37 27.80
CA ALA A 56 -8.50 14.98 28.84
C ALA A 56 -7.80 13.64 28.53
N ALA A 57 -8.52 12.70 27.91
CA ALA A 57 -7.93 11.45 27.46
C ALA A 57 -6.94 11.66 26.29
N TRP A 58 -7.26 12.56 25.35
CA TRP A 58 -6.44 12.86 24.17
C TRP A 58 -5.17 13.66 24.53
N GLN A 59 -5.23 14.55 25.50
CA GLN A 59 -4.07 15.33 25.94
C GLN A 59 -2.92 14.42 26.37
N ASN A 60 -1.71 14.70 25.84
CA ASN A 60 -0.50 13.89 26.00
C ASN A 60 -0.61 12.45 25.49
N SER A 61 -1.59 12.13 24.65
CA SER A 61 -1.60 10.88 23.87
C SER A 61 -0.59 10.93 22.73
N HIS A 62 -0.29 9.79 22.12
CA HIS A 62 0.58 9.74 20.93
C HIS A 62 0.00 10.53 19.74
N HIS A 63 -1.31 10.72 19.66
CA HIS A 63 -1.95 11.57 18.66
C HIS A 63 -1.71 13.05 18.92
N ASP A 64 -1.86 13.49 20.18
CA ASP A 64 -1.55 14.88 20.56
C ASP A 64 -0.06 15.23 20.39
N LEU A 65 0.82 14.27 20.67
CA LEU A 65 2.26 14.44 20.60
C LEU A 65 2.85 13.98 19.25
N ALA A 66 2.01 13.73 18.25
CA ALA A 66 2.44 13.22 16.94
C ALA A 66 3.42 14.17 16.24
N MET A 67 3.25 15.48 16.39
CA MET A 67 4.17 16.52 15.93
C MET A 67 4.02 17.77 16.80
N GLN A 68 5.14 18.45 17.03
CA GLN A 68 5.24 19.65 17.90
C GLN A 68 6.29 20.61 17.36
N HIS A 69 6.09 21.92 17.62
CA HIS A 69 7.21 22.88 17.45
C HIS A 69 8.36 22.54 18.38
N ALA A 70 9.59 22.65 17.89
CA ALA A 70 10.78 22.42 18.71
C ALA A 70 10.87 23.46 19.83
N SER A 71 11.02 23.00 21.06
CA SER A 71 11.14 23.84 22.24
C SER A 71 11.86 23.07 23.35
N LEU A 72 12.24 23.76 24.43
CA LEU A 72 12.85 23.13 25.61
C LEU A 72 11.96 22.08 26.29
N GLN A 73 10.64 22.09 26.02
CA GLN A 73 9.67 21.15 26.58
C GLN A 73 9.38 19.97 25.65
N THR A 74 9.53 20.14 24.34
CA THR A 74 9.08 19.17 23.33
C THR A 74 10.23 18.37 22.74
N VAL A 75 11.46 18.87 22.75
CA VAL A 75 12.65 18.16 22.30
C VAL A 75 13.18 17.29 23.43
N LEU A 76 13.25 15.98 23.19
CA LEU A 76 13.69 14.97 24.18
C LEU A 76 15.16 14.62 24.04
N GLY A 77 15.77 14.84 22.87
CA GLY A 77 17.17 14.52 22.58
C GLY A 77 18.16 15.38 23.37
N ASP A 78 19.36 14.87 23.52
CA ASP A 78 20.45 15.57 24.21
C ASP A 78 21.14 16.57 23.27
N PHE A 79 20.78 17.84 23.40
CA PHE A 79 21.39 18.99 22.71
C PHE A 79 22.44 19.73 23.56
N ALA A 80 23.00 19.09 24.59
CA ALA A 80 24.05 19.68 25.44
C ALA A 80 25.45 19.55 24.81
N ASN A 81 25.57 19.88 23.51
CA ASN A 81 26.80 19.78 22.73
C ASN A 81 27.32 18.34 22.58
N THR A 82 26.35 17.39 22.31
CA THR A 82 26.63 15.98 22.06
C THR A 82 26.92 15.73 20.59
N SER A 83 27.57 14.61 20.26
CA SER A 83 27.90 14.24 18.89
C SER A 83 27.51 12.79 18.58
N PHE A 84 27.17 12.54 17.30
CA PHE A 84 26.95 11.23 16.74
C PHE A 84 27.73 11.07 15.44
N GLU A 85 28.46 9.95 15.29
CA GLU A 85 29.27 9.69 14.10
C GLU A 85 28.73 8.52 13.29
N LYS A 86 28.60 8.70 11.97
CA LYS A 86 28.24 7.65 11.02
C LYS A 86 28.92 7.90 9.67
N ASP A 87 29.51 6.86 9.08
CA ASP A 87 30.12 6.87 7.74
C ASP A 87 31.13 8.02 7.51
N GLY A 88 31.82 8.43 8.57
CA GLY A 88 32.80 9.51 8.52
C GLY A 88 32.22 10.92 8.69
N VAL A 89 30.90 11.06 8.83
CA VAL A 89 30.22 12.32 9.17
C VAL A 89 30.02 12.37 10.69
N THR A 90 30.49 13.43 11.32
CA THR A 90 30.21 13.71 12.74
C THR A 90 29.17 14.79 12.84
N SER A 91 27.97 14.43 13.25
CA SER A 91 26.84 15.35 13.51
C SER A 91 26.93 15.84 14.96
N ARG A 92 26.79 17.15 15.20
CA ARG A 92 26.83 17.77 16.53
C ARG A 92 25.54 18.45 16.88
N PHE A 93 24.98 18.10 18.02
CA PHE A 93 23.67 18.62 18.52
C PHE A 93 23.92 19.62 19.64
N PHE A 94 23.42 20.83 19.50
CA PHE A 94 23.70 21.91 20.45
C PHE A 94 22.58 22.93 20.56
N MET A 95 22.65 23.76 21.58
CA MET A 95 21.75 24.90 21.81
C MET A 95 22.40 26.19 21.38
N ARG A 96 21.60 27.08 20.72
CA ARG A 96 22.00 28.46 20.41
C ARG A 96 20.77 29.37 20.59
N ASP A 97 20.92 30.41 21.37
CA ASP A 97 19.89 31.45 21.59
C ASP A 97 18.50 30.90 21.98
N GLY A 98 18.44 29.74 22.64
CA GLY A 98 17.23 29.08 23.07
C GLY A 98 16.63 28.11 22.04
N SER A 99 17.19 28.03 20.84
CA SER A 99 16.82 27.07 19.78
C SER A 99 17.75 25.85 19.74
N HIS A 100 17.22 24.74 19.21
CA HIS A 100 17.97 23.50 19.00
C HIS A 100 18.61 23.48 17.60
N TRP A 101 19.86 23.10 17.52
CA TRP A 101 20.65 23.12 16.29
C TRP A 101 21.38 21.80 16.08
N VAL A 102 21.55 21.43 14.83
CA VAL A 102 22.44 20.34 14.41
C VAL A 102 23.44 20.86 13.38
N GLU A 103 24.72 20.52 13.55
CA GLU A 103 25.72 20.62 12.50
C GLU A 103 25.91 19.24 11.89
N THR A 104 25.64 19.09 10.60
CA THR A 104 25.74 17.82 9.86
C THR A 104 26.03 18.11 8.39
N ASP A 105 26.21 17.08 7.56
CA ASP A 105 26.47 17.25 6.14
C ASP A 105 25.23 17.77 5.38
N ASN A 106 25.48 18.62 4.41
CA ASN A 106 24.47 19.16 3.51
C ASN A 106 24.39 18.36 2.20
N ALA A 107 23.58 18.80 1.23
CA ALA A 107 23.43 18.16 -0.08
C ALA A 107 24.72 18.09 -0.93
N SER A 108 25.76 18.85 -0.57
CA SER A 108 27.09 18.80 -1.21
C SER A 108 28.09 17.96 -0.43
N GLY A 109 27.71 17.44 0.75
CA GLY A 109 28.58 16.69 1.65
C GLY A 109 29.44 17.57 2.58
N ASP A 110 29.22 18.89 2.60
CA ASP A 110 29.92 19.82 3.48
C ASP A 110 29.16 19.96 4.81
N LEU A 111 29.87 20.11 5.93
CA LEU A 111 29.23 20.35 7.23
C LEU A 111 28.61 21.74 7.27
N GLN A 112 27.35 21.78 7.72
CA GLN A 112 26.55 23.00 7.85
C GLN A 112 25.67 22.91 9.10
N GLU A 113 25.38 24.06 9.71
CA GLU A 113 24.48 24.17 10.86
C GLU A 113 23.04 24.42 10.40
N PHE A 114 22.10 23.68 11.02
CA PHE A 114 20.67 23.76 10.74
C PHE A 114 19.89 23.90 12.03
N GLU A 115 18.87 24.76 12.03
CA GLU A 115 17.92 24.88 13.13
C GLU A 115 16.87 23.77 13.06
N ILE A 116 16.54 23.18 14.20
CA ILE A 116 15.46 22.23 14.35
C ILE A 116 14.15 23.00 14.50
N ALA A 117 13.26 22.89 13.52
CA ALA A 117 11.97 23.56 13.51
C ALA A 117 10.89 22.77 14.28
N TYR A 118 10.87 21.45 14.11
CA TYR A 118 9.86 20.58 14.71
C TYR A 118 10.48 19.30 15.25
N ALA A 119 9.80 18.71 16.25
CA ALA A 119 10.00 17.36 16.73
C ALA A 119 8.74 16.53 16.46
N PHE A 120 8.88 15.27 16.04
CA PHE A 120 7.77 14.37 15.86
C PHE A 120 8.05 12.98 16.43
N GLY A 121 6.99 12.33 16.94
CA GLY A 121 7.12 11.17 17.79
C GLY A 121 7.57 11.52 19.21
N VAL A 122 7.31 10.61 20.16
CA VAL A 122 7.59 10.83 21.58
C VAL A 122 8.05 9.54 22.26
N THR A 123 7.75 8.39 21.73
CA THR A 123 8.20 7.08 22.18
C THR A 123 7.92 6.02 21.10
N PRO A 124 8.81 5.04 20.88
CA PRO A 124 10.12 4.83 21.54
C PRO A 124 11.21 5.75 21.03
N LEU A 125 10.96 6.48 19.93
CA LEU A 125 11.93 7.40 19.33
C LEU A 125 11.30 8.77 19.07
N GLN A 126 12.18 9.78 18.97
CA GLN A 126 11.83 11.10 18.49
C GLN A 126 12.74 11.48 17.33
N GLN A 127 12.17 12.02 16.25
CA GLN A 127 12.88 12.57 15.11
C GLN A 127 12.68 14.08 15.01
N TYR A 128 13.48 14.72 14.15
CA TYR A 128 13.56 16.17 14.04
C TYR A 128 13.42 16.62 12.60
N LEU A 129 12.76 17.75 12.39
CA LEU A 129 12.57 18.36 11.08
C LEU A 129 13.35 19.64 10.96
N ILE A 130 13.95 19.81 9.79
CA ILE A 130 14.66 21.00 9.35
C ILE A 130 13.85 21.63 8.21
N GLU A 131 13.58 22.92 8.32
CA GLU A 131 12.87 23.70 7.32
C GLU A 131 13.83 24.33 6.33
N PHE A 132 13.50 24.27 5.04
CA PHE A 132 14.25 24.88 3.95
C PHE A 132 13.50 26.04 3.32
N ASP A 133 14.21 26.97 2.67
CA ASP A 133 13.64 28.18 2.03
C ASP A 133 12.58 27.89 0.96
N ASP A 134 12.59 26.70 0.35
CA ASP A 134 11.62 26.23 -0.62
C ASP A 134 10.37 25.57 0.03
N GLY A 135 10.25 25.64 1.34
CA GLY A 135 9.14 25.08 2.13
C GLY A 135 9.23 23.58 2.37
N ARG A 136 10.31 22.91 1.95
CA ARG A 136 10.54 21.51 2.33
C ARG A 136 10.82 21.40 3.81
N LEU A 137 10.16 20.43 4.44
CA LEU A 137 10.47 19.95 5.78
C LEU A 137 11.18 18.62 5.65
N GLN A 138 12.49 18.58 5.98
CA GLN A 138 13.32 17.39 5.83
C GLN A 138 13.52 16.68 7.15
N THR A 139 13.31 15.37 7.14
CA THR A 139 13.49 14.51 8.31
C THR A 139 14.94 14.14 8.49
N LEU A 140 15.49 14.43 9.65
CA LEU A 140 16.83 13.97 10.00
C LEU A 140 16.80 12.47 10.32
N PRO A 141 17.66 11.62 9.70
CA PRO A 141 17.71 10.18 9.96
C PRO A 141 18.42 9.83 11.27
N ILE A 142 19.01 10.81 11.94
CA ILE A 142 19.56 10.65 13.28
C ILE A 142 18.42 10.96 14.26
N ALA A 143 17.99 9.93 14.98
CA ALA A 143 16.85 9.98 15.90
C ALA A 143 17.31 9.80 17.35
N TRP A 144 16.46 10.21 18.28
CA TRP A 144 16.68 9.99 19.71
C TRP A 144 15.92 8.74 20.18
N ASP A 145 16.63 7.73 20.68
CA ASP A 145 16.06 6.60 21.40
C ASP A 145 15.67 7.06 22.81
N VAL A 146 14.38 7.23 23.03
CA VAL A 146 13.86 7.82 24.28
C VAL A 146 14.04 6.90 25.48
N GLN A 147 14.04 5.59 25.27
CA GLN A 147 14.23 4.60 26.35
C GLN A 147 15.70 4.33 26.63
N GLY A 148 16.51 4.33 25.56
CA GLY A 148 17.96 4.11 25.63
C GLY A 148 18.76 5.37 25.93
N GLU A 149 18.12 6.56 25.94
CA GLU A 149 18.75 7.88 26.15
C GLU A 149 20.00 8.08 25.28
N ARG A 150 19.87 7.83 23.95
CA ARG A 150 20.99 7.88 23.01
C ARG A 150 20.55 8.29 21.61
N TRP A 151 21.50 8.90 20.87
CA TRP A 151 21.38 9.11 19.43
C TRP A 151 21.60 7.80 18.69
N PHE A 152 20.85 7.58 17.60
CA PHE A 152 21.05 6.47 16.68
C PHE A 152 20.63 6.87 15.27
N HIS A 153 21.13 6.16 14.26
CA HIS A 153 20.72 6.35 12.87
C HIS A 153 19.65 5.30 12.49
N VAL A 154 18.58 5.74 11.81
CA VAL A 154 17.47 4.83 11.44
C VAL A 154 17.87 3.80 10.38
N TYR A 155 18.93 4.07 9.60
CA TYR A 155 19.55 3.16 8.63
C TYR A 155 21.01 2.87 9.01
N PRO A 156 21.30 2.14 10.08
CA PRO A 156 22.66 2.01 10.59
C PRO A 156 23.58 1.16 9.73
N ASP A 157 23.00 0.21 9.00
CA ASP A 157 23.71 -0.81 8.23
C ASP A 157 23.91 -0.39 6.75
N GLU A 158 23.37 0.76 6.35
CA GLU A 158 23.43 1.30 5.00
C GLU A 158 24.36 2.51 4.95
N ALA A 159 25.26 2.54 3.96
CA ALA A 159 26.04 3.74 3.65
C ALA A 159 25.21 4.64 2.73
N ILE A 160 24.80 5.80 3.22
CA ILE A 160 23.92 6.75 2.51
C ILE A 160 24.72 8.05 2.27
N PRO A 161 25.47 8.15 1.16
CA PRO A 161 26.20 9.37 0.84
C PRO A 161 25.24 10.51 0.45
N HIS A 162 25.71 11.75 0.50
CA HIS A 162 24.91 12.95 0.17
C HIS A 162 24.23 12.92 -1.21
N THR A 163 24.70 12.07 -2.13
CA THR A 163 24.12 11.88 -3.47
C THR A 163 23.01 10.82 -3.52
N ASP A 164 22.73 10.14 -2.42
CA ASP A 164 21.69 9.11 -2.33
C ASP A 164 20.31 9.74 -2.10
N PRO A 165 19.23 9.28 -2.76
CA PRO A 165 17.87 9.75 -2.49
C PRO A 165 17.39 9.55 -1.04
N LEU A 166 17.96 8.58 -0.30
CA LEU A 166 17.72 8.36 1.13
C LEU A 166 18.50 9.29 2.05
N HIS A 167 19.46 10.07 1.50
CA HIS A 167 20.14 11.10 2.30
C HIS A 167 19.11 12.07 2.89
N TRP A 168 19.37 12.61 4.07
CA TRP A 168 18.39 13.44 4.79
C TRP A 168 17.94 14.69 4.00
N THR A 169 18.78 15.22 3.10
CA THR A 169 18.42 16.30 2.19
C THR A 169 17.68 15.81 0.95
N GLY A 170 17.63 14.49 0.74
CA GLY A 170 17.00 13.85 -0.41
C GLY A 170 15.48 13.76 -0.29
N ARG A 171 14.85 13.40 -1.40
CA ARG A 171 13.39 13.36 -1.54
C ARG A 171 12.70 12.33 -0.63
N GLU A 172 13.36 11.21 -0.31
CA GLU A 172 12.78 10.15 0.51
C GLU A 172 12.70 10.51 2.00
N GLN A 173 13.30 11.64 2.40
CA GLN A 173 13.22 12.18 3.75
C GLN A 173 12.34 13.44 3.84
N ASN A 174 11.60 13.75 2.77
CA ASN A 174 10.68 14.90 2.76
C ASN A 174 9.41 14.60 3.55
N TRP A 175 9.23 15.33 4.65
CA TRP A 175 8.08 15.16 5.55
C TRP A 175 6.76 15.61 4.91
N ASN A 176 6.75 16.66 4.07
CA ASN A 176 5.53 17.27 3.52
C ASN A 176 4.61 16.25 2.81
N TYR A 177 5.16 15.21 2.20
CA TYR A 177 4.37 14.18 1.51
C TYR A 177 4.59 12.75 2.03
N MET A 178 5.66 12.49 2.79
CA MET A 178 5.90 11.15 3.35
C MET A 178 5.17 10.94 4.68
N CYS A 179 5.12 11.97 5.53
CA CYS A 179 4.71 11.85 6.93
C CYS A 179 3.52 12.74 7.32
N ALA A 180 3.42 13.93 6.69
CA ALA A 180 2.55 15.02 7.12
C ALA A 180 1.07 14.65 7.26
N GLU A 181 0.52 13.85 6.33
CA GLU A 181 -0.89 13.48 6.34
C GLU A 181 -1.29 12.65 7.57
N CYS A 182 -0.34 11.86 8.12
CA CYS A 182 -0.55 11.04 9.30
C CYS A 182 -0.20 11.76 10.61
N HIS A 183 0.57 12.85 10.53
CA HIS A 183 1.09 13.57 11.70
C HIS A 183 0.48 14.95 11.91
N SER A 184 -0.48 15.38 11.08
CA SER A 184 -1.19 16.66 11.18
C SER A 184 -2.69 16.50 10.95
N THR A 185 -3.45 17.57 11.14
CA THR A 185 -4.90 17.64 10.88
C THR A 185 -5.16 18.58 9.72
N ASN A 186 -5.89 18.11 8.70
CA ASN A 186 -6.24 18.88 7.51
C ASN A 186 -5.03 19.42 6.76
N LEU A 187 -4.10 18.52 6.42
CA LEU A 187 -2.92 18.87 5.65
C LEU A 187 -3.28 19.49 4.29
N GLN A 188 -2.69 20.63 3.98
CA GLN A 188 -2.66 21.26 2.67
C GLN A 188 -1.20 21.35 2.23
N LYS A 189 -0.77 20.47 1.32
CA LYS A 189 0.63 20.45 0.88
C LYS A 189 1.01 21.70 0.10
N ASN A 190 0.06 22.25 -0.67
CA ASN A 190 0.22 23.43 -1.53
C ASN A 190 1.51 23.39 -2.37
N TYR A 191 1.76 22.19 -2.96
CA TYR A 191 2.94 21.97 -3.77
C TYR A 191 2.81 22.65 -5.13
N ASP A 192 3.79 23.52 -5.48
CA ASP A 192 3.89 24.13 -6.81
C ASP A 192 4.80 23.27 -7.69
N LEU A 193 4.20 22.60 -8.67
CA LEU A 193 4.88 21.72 -9.62
C LEU A 193 5.96 22.46 -10.44
N LYS A 194 5.77 23.73 -10.74
CA LYS A 194 6.66 24.51 -11.59
C LYS A 194 7.85 25.09 -10.81
N ALA A 195 7.58 25.55 -9.59
CA ALA A 195 8.61 26.11 -8.72
C ALA A 195 9.38 25.02 -7.96
N ASP A 196 8.83 23.79 -7.91
CA ASP A 196 9.32 22.67 -7.08
C ASP A 196 9.44 23.07 -5.60
N SER A 197 8.38 23.68 -5.08
CA SER A 197 8.35 24.24 -3.72
C SER A 197 7.05 23.93 -3.01
N PHE A 198 7.05 24.02 -1.69
CA PHE A 198 5.91 23.80 -0.83
C PHE A 198 5.50 25.09 -0.09
N ASP A 199 4.20 25.24 0.11
CA ASP A 199 3.61 26.23 1.03
C ASP A 199 2.64 25.47 1.96
N THR A 200 3.19 24.46 2.66
CA THR A 200 2.42 23.47 3.43
C THR A 200 1.77 24.13 4.65
N ASP A 201 0.46 23.91 4.79
CA ASP A 201 -0.36 24.38 5.90
C ASP A 201 -1.21 23.25 6.48
N TRP A 202 -1.72 23.43 7.69
CA TRP A 202 -2.60 22.51 8.41
C TRP A 202 -3.52 23.26 9.37
N SER A 203 -4.66 22.67 9.71
CA SER A 203 -5.55 23.25 10.74
C SER A 203 -5.01 23.06 12.16
N GLU A 204 -4.35 21.92 12.42
CA GLU A 204 -3.66 21.60 13.68
C GLU A 204 -2.37 20.86 13.36
N ILE A 205 -1.30 21.21 14.09
CA ILE A 205 0.04 20.63 13.88
C ILE A 205 0.11 19.12 14.17
N ASN A 206 -0.81 18.61 14.99
CA ASN A 206 -0.86 17.22 15.45
C ASN A 206 -2.14 16.52 14.96
N VAL A 207 -2.32 15.25 15.35
CA VAL A 207 -3.55 14.48 15.05
C VAL A 207 -4.61 14.85 16.08
N SER A 208 -5.41 15.85 15.76
CA SER A 208 -6.45 16.41 16.63
C SER A 208 -7.83 15.80 16.33
N CYS A 209 -8.87 16.27 17.03
CA CYS A 209 -10.25 15.78 16.96
C CYS A 209 -10.76 15.64 15.52
N GLU A 210 -10.58 16.70 14.71
CA GLU A 210 -11.09 16.77 13.35
C GLU A 210 -10.28 15.92 12.34
N ALA A 211 -9.15 15.37 12.72
CA ALA A 211 -8.43 14.39 11.89
C ALA A 211 -9.24 13.10 11.71
N CYS A 212 -10.02 12.70 12.74
CA CYS A 212 -10.86 11.51 12.72
C CYS A 212 -12.33 11.85 12.47
N HIS A 213 -12.87 12.87 13.15
CA HIS A 213 -14.28 13.25 13.11
C HIS A 213 -14.67 14.13 11.92
N GLY A 214 -13.68 14.67 11.20
CA GLY A 214 -13.88 15.58 10.09
C GLY A 214 -14.23 17.00 10.54
N PRO A 215 -14.39 17.93 9.56
CA PRO A 215 -14.71 19.34 9.84
C PRO A 215 -16.04 19.46 10.58
N ALA A 216 -16.01 20.12 11.76
CA ALA A 216 -17.07 20.03 12.77
C ALA A 216 -17.95 21.27 12.88
N SER A 217 -17.85 22.28 12.00
CA SER A 217 -18.61 23.53 12.12
C SER A 217 -20.13 23.30 12.19
N ASN A 218 -20.67 22.35 11.44
CA ASN A 218 -22.09 22.01 11.46
C ASN A 218 -22.48 21.34 12.78
N HIS A 219 -21.64 20.44 13.29
CA HIS A 219 -21.84 19.79 14.60
C HIS A 219 -21.89 20.82 15.72
N VAL A 220 -20.92 21.72 15.80
CA VAL A 220 -20.86 22.78 16.80
C VAL A 220 -22.09 23.69 16.74
N THR A 221 -22.56 24.02 15.53
CA THR A 221 -23.76 24.85 15.35
C THR A 221 -25.01 24.12 15.84
N ILE A 222 -25.19 22.86 15.49
CA ILE A 222 -26.33 22.03 15.92
C ILE A 222 -26.32 21.83 17.43
N ALA A 223 -25.16 21.51 18.01
CA ALA A 223 -25.00 21.30 19.45
C ALA A 223 -25.34 22.56 20.26
N LYS A 224 -24.81 23.73 19.88
CA LYS A 224 -25.10 25.01 20.54
C LYS A 224 -26.57 25.42 20.43
N ALA A 225 -27.23 25.05 19.34
CA ALA A 225 -28.66 25.34 19.14
C ALA A 225 -29.58 24.29 19.77
N GLY A 226 -29.08 23.13 20.22
CA GLY A 226 -29.89 22.00 20.66
C GLY A 226 -30.76 21.40 19.55
N ALA A 227 -30.37 21.56 18.28
CA ALA A 227 -31.17 21.24 17.09
C ALA A 227 -30.90 19.83 16.53
N TRP A 228 -30.91 18.82 17.37
CA TRP A 228 -30.54 17.42 17.04
C TRP A 228 -31.48 16.73 16.06
N ASP A 229 -32.66 17.28 15.79
CA ASP A 229 -33.59 16.70 14.78
C ASP A 229 -32.98 16.62 13.38
N ASN A 230 -31.94 17.40 13.11
CA ASN A 230 -31.20 17.39 11.84
C ASN A 230 -29.99 16.43 11.83
N GLY A 231 -29.86 15.57 12.84
CA GLY A 231 -28.69 14.72 13.06
C GLY A 231 -27.60 15.45 13.85
N ASN A 232 -26.41 14.82 13.98
CA ASN A 232 -25.30 15.39 14.74
C ASN A 232 -24.41 16.37 13.94
N GLY A 233 -24.60 16.49 12.63
CA GLY A 233 -23.84 17.38 11.75
C GLY A 233 -22.41 16.95 11.43
N LEU A 234 -21.95 15.78 11.89
CA LEU A 234 -20.68 15.18 11.50
C LEU A 234 -20.79 14.50 10.13
N LEU A 235 -19.67 14.44 9.40
CA LEU A 235 -19.59 13.79 8.09
C LEU A 235 -19.37 12.28 8.20
N VAL A 236 -18.84 11.80 9.33
CA VAL A 236 -18.58 10.39 9.61
C VAL A 236 -19.14 10.02 10.96
N ASP A 237 -19.82 8.88 11.04
CA ASP A 237 -20.23 8.25 12.28
C ASP A 237 -19.23 7.16 12.62
N LEU A 238 -18.49 7.35 13.71
CA LEU A 238 -17.51 6.40 14.23
C LEU A 238 -18.09 5.48 15.32
N ASP A 239 -19.31 5.75 15.81
CA ASP A 239 -20.09 4.86 16.67
C ASP A 239 -21.08 4.03 15.84
N ASP A 240 -20.55 3.27 14.91
CA ASP A 240 -21.32 2.44 13.98
C ASP A 240 -21.68 1.05 14.54
N ARG A 241 -21.47 0.83 15.84
CA ARG A 241 -21.81 -0.44 16.51
C ARG A 241 -23.30 -0.70 16.60
N ASN A 242 -24.13 0.34 16.57
CA ASN A 242 -25.60 0.25 16.63
C ASN A 242 -26.10 -0.58 17.82
N GLY A 243 -25.49 -0.39 18.98
CA GLY A 243 -25.83 -1.12 20.22
C GLY A 243 -25.42 -2.61 20.24
N ALA A 244 -24.59 -3.05 19.30
CA ALA A 244 -24.09 -4.42 19.30
C ALA A 244 -23.21 -4.70 20.53
N THR A 245 -23.36 -5.90 21.08
CA THR A 245 -22.62 -6.41 22.22
C THR A 245 -21.88 -7.69 21.86
N TRP A 246 -20.89 -8.05 22.67
CA TRP A 246 -20.15 -9.30 22.54
C TRP A 246 -20.66 -10.28 23.60
N ILE A 247 -21.18 -11.45 23.19
CA ILE A 247 -21.73 -12.48 24.04
C ILE A 247 -20.81 -13.71 24.00
N LEU A 248 -20.30 -14.13 25.15
CA LEU A 248 -19.42 -15.30 25.23
C LEU A 248 -20.19 -16.57 24.82
N ASN A 249 -19.68 -17.26 23.81
CA ASN A 249 -20.11 -18.61 23.48
C ASN A 249 -19.29 -19.58 24.36
N GLU A 250 -19.94 -20.21 25.35
CA GLU A 250 -19.27 -21.10 26.31
C GLU A 250 -18.64 -22.34 25.65
N GLN A 251 -19.19 -22.79 24.53
CA GLN A 251 -18.70 -23.97 23.82
C GLN A 251 -17.36 -23.68 23.10
N THR A 252 -17.26 -22.54 22.41
CA THR A 252 -16.04 -22.12 21.73
C THR A 252 -15.07 -21.39 22.67
N GLY A 253 -15.56 -20.78 23.76
CA GLY A 253 -14.81 -19.88 24.61
C GLY A 253 -14.51 -18.53 23.99
N ILE A 254 -15.17 -18.18 22.90
CA ILE A 254 -14.97 -16.94 22.14
C ILE A 254 -16.27 -16.16 22.12
N ALA A 255 -16.21 -14.86 22.35
CA ALA A 255 -17.38 -14.00 22.25
C ALA A 255 -17.79 -13.77 20.79
N GLU A 256 -19.09 -13.78 20.55
CA GLU A 256 -19.71 -13.53 19.26
C GLU A 256 -20.48 -12.21 19.29
N ARG A 257 -20.45 -11.46 18.19
CA ARG A 257 -21.16 -10.19 18.07
C ARG A 257 -22.67 -10.40 17.93
N ASN A 258 -23.45 -9.69 18.74
CA ASN A 258 -24.90 -9.76 18.72
C ASN A 258 -25.52 -8.35 18.65
N PRO A 259 -26.32 -8.01 17.62
CA PRO A 259 -26.57 -8.82 16.43
C PRO A 259 -25.33 -9.00 15.56
N PRO A 260 -25.27 -10.01 14.68
CA PRO A 260 -24.20 -10.18 13.69
C PRO A 260 -24.03 -8.91 12.84
N MET A 261 -22.80 -8.68 12.37
CA MET A 261 -22.51 -7.51 11.55
C MET A 261 -23.24 -7.60 10.20
N MET A 262 -23.99 -6.56 9.87
CA MET A 262 -24.75 -6.47 8.61
C MET A 262 -23.99 -5.65 7.54
N GLN A 263 -23.08 -4.77 7.98
CA GLN A 263 -22.28 -3.91 7.12
C GLN A 263 -20.88 -3.77 7.72
N ILE A 264 -19.88 -3.56 6.88
CA ILE A 264 -18.50 -3.29 7.31
C ILE A 264 -18.48 -1.97 8.10
N SER A 265 -17.87 -2.00 9.29
CA SER A 265 -17.64 -0.81 10.12
C SER A 265 -16.77 0.21 9.39
N ARG A 266 -17.13 1.49 9.47
CA ARG A 266 -16.33 2.60 8.94
C ARG A 266 -15.13 2.95 9.81
N GLN A 267 -15.14 2.53 11.05
CA GLN A 267 -14.11 2.86 12.01
C GLN A 267 -12.72 2.33 11.62
N PRO A 268 -12.53 1.04 11.23
CA PRO A 268 -11.24 0.58 10.75
C PRO A 268 -10.76 1.33 9.50
N GLU A 269 -11.67 1.76 8.61
CA GLU A 269 -11.33 2.54 7.42
C GLU A 269 -10.84 3.94 7.77
N ALA A 270 -11.46 4.61 8.76
CA ALA A 270 -11.00 5.90 9.27
C ALA A 270 -9.60 5.80 9.90
N CYS A 271 -9.34 4.75 10.70
CA CYS A 271 -8.00 4.46 11.23
C CYS A 271 -7.00 4.13 10.11
N GLY A 272 -7.44 3.37 9.10
CA GLY A 272 -6.65 2.97 7.93
C GLY A 272 -6.12 4.14 7.12
N ARG A 273 -6.72 5.34 7.20
CA ARG A 273 -6.18 6.55 6.58
C ARG A 273 -4.71 6.78 6.96
N CYS A 274 -4.35 6.57 8.23
CA CYS A 274 -2.99 6.75 8.73
C CYS A 274 -2.31 5.41 9.04
N HIS A 275 -3.05 4.40 9.48
CA HIS A 275 -2.51 3.10 9.93
C HIS A 275 -2.53 2.04 8.82
N ALA A 276 -2.42 2.43 7.53
CA ALA A 276 -2.25 1.54 6.39
C ALA A 276 -1.05 1.93 5.52
N ARG A 277 -0.39 0.96 4.92
CA ARG A 277 0.49 1.20 3.75
C ARG A 277 -0.41 1.46 2.55
N ARG A 278 -0.36 2.68 2.01
CA ARG A 278 -1.33 3.12 1.01
C ARG A 278 -0.79 4.26 0.15
N GLY A 279 -1.37 4.44 -1.03
CA GLY A 279 -1.20 5.62 -1.88
C GLY A 279 -2.45 6.52 -1.84
N ILE A 280 -2.33 7.74 -2.36
CA ILE A 280 -3.44 8.71 -2.47
C ILE A 280 -4.22 8.43 -3.76
N ALA A 281 -5.56 8.44 -3.67
CA ALA A 281 -6.47 8.29 -4.81
C ALA A 281 -7.21 9.60 -5.16
N THR A 282 -7.07 10.65 -4.34
CA THR A 282 -7.64 11.99 -4.57
C THR A 282 -6.86 13.02 -3.77
N ALA A 283 -6.85 14.28 -4.22
CA ALA A 283 -6.20 15.37 -3.51
C ALA A 283 -6.83 15.64 -2.13
N ASP A 284 -8.17 15.58 -2.06
CA ASP A 284 -8.91 15.88 -0.85
C ASP A 284 -9.45 14.60 -0.22
N TYR A 285 -9.25 14.44 1.08
CA TYR A 285 -9.85 13.35 1.84
C TYR A 285 -11.35 13.62 2.05
N GLU A 286 -12.18 12.66 1.64
CA GLU A 286 -13.63 12.74 1.78
C GLU A 286 -14.09 11.92 3.00
N PHE A 287 -14.38 12.61 4.11
CA PHE A 287 -14.86 11.97 5.33
C PHE A 287 -16.18 11.20 5.11
N GLY A 288 -16.29 10.03 5.73
CA GLY A 288 -17.48 9.16 5.62
C GLY A 288 -17.54 8.32 4.35
N LYS A 289 -16.64 8.53 3.39
CA LYS A 289 -16.48 7.64 2.23
C LYS A 289 -15.65 6.39 2.59
N PRO A 290 -15.77 5.30 1.83
CA PRO A 290 -14.84 4.16 1.94
C PRO A 290 -13.39 4.62 1.81
N LEU A 291 -12.46 3.96 2.53
CA LEU A 291 -11.04 4.27 2.42
C LEU A 291 -10.54 4.18 0.97
N LEU A 292 -11.04 3.21 0.19
CA LEU A 292 -10.69 3.01 -1.22
C LEU A 292 -11.26 4.09 -2.17
N ASP A 293 -12.08 5.03 -1.69
CA ASP A 293 -12.45 6.22 -2.45
C ASP A 293 -11.43 7.36 -2.32
N THR A 294 -10.59 7.30 -1.30
CA THR A 294 -9.61 8.34 -1.01
C THR A 294 -8.16 7.84 -1.08
N HIS A 295 -7.96 6.55 -0.88
CA HIS A 295 -6.65 5.91 -0.88
C HIS A 295 -6.65 4.56 -1.58
N VAL A 296 -5.50 4.13 -2.05
CA VAL A 296 -5.25 2.78 -2.58
C VAL A 296 -4.40 2.01 -1.58
N VAL A 297 -4.99 1.02 -0.93
CA VAL A 297 -4.31 0.17 0.06
C VAL A 297 -3.38 -0.81 -0.65
N ALA A 298 -2.16 -0.98 -0.13
CA ALA A 298 -1.24 -2.01 -0.60
C ALA A 298 -1.82 -3.42 -0.32
N LEU A 299 -1.67 -4.32 -1.28
CA LEU A 299 -1.93 -5.74 -1.10
C LEU A 299 -0.76 -6.39 -0.34
N LEU A 300 -0.75 -7.73 -0.25
CA LEU A 300 0.36 -8.44 0.37
C LEU A 300 1.53 -8.57 -0.61
N ASP A 301 2.01 -7.42 -1.08
CA ASP A 301 3.08 -7.34 -2.07
C ASP A 301 4.39 -7.89 -1.49
N GLU A 302 5.21 -8.47 -2.36
CA GLU A 302 6.55 -8.93 -2.01
C GLU A 302 7.37 -7.77 -1.43
N HIS A 303 8.30 -8.07 -0.55
CA HIS A 303 9.06 -7.13 0.28
C HIS A 303 8.25 -6.42 1.39
N LEU A 304 6.96 -6.13 1.19
CA LEU A 304 6.12 -5.56 2.24
C LEU A 304 5.63 -6.62 3.25
N TYR A 305 5.32 -7.80 2.75
CA TYR A 305 4.80 -8.91 3.56
C TYR A 305 5.50 -10.24 3.21
N PHE A 306 5.72 -11.07 4.21
CA PHE A 306 6.09 -12.46 3.98
C PHE A 306 4.99 -13.21 3.21
N ALA A 307 5.32 -14.39 2.67
CA ALA A 307 4.37 -15.19 1.90
C ALA A 307 3.13 -15.60 2.70
N ASP A 308 3.26 -15.77 4.00
CA ASP A 308 2.15 -16.05 4.90
C ASP A 308 1.37 -14.80 5.34
N GLY A 309 1.77 -13.62 4.84
CA GLY A 309 1.14 -12.33 5.11
C GLY A 309 1.56 -11.66 6.42
N GLN A 310 2.55 -12.18 7.15
CA GLN A 310 3.19 -11.45 8.24
C GLN A 310 3.89 -10.20 7.72
N ILE A 311 3.96 -9.16 8.55
CA ILE A 311 4.65 -7.91 8.20
C ILE A 311 6.15 -8.17 7.97
N ALA A 312 6.68 -7.70 6.85
CA ALA A 312 8.11 -7.77 6.53
C ALA A 312 8.76 -6.38 6.59
N GLU A 313 8.05 -5.36 6.10
CA GLU A 313 8.47 -3.97 6.14
C GLU A 313 7.46 -3.08 6.86
N GLU A 314 7.69 -1.76 6.89
CA GLU A 314 6.81 -0.80 7.56
C GLU A 314 5.49 -0.64 6.80
N VAL A 315 4.53 -1.52 7.12
CA VAL A 315 3.20 -1.56 6.48
C VAL A 315 2.06 -1.14 7.41
N TYR A 316 2.39 -0.78 8.64
CA TYR A 316 1.44 -0.45 9.70
C TYR A 316 0.52 -1.66 10.03
N VAL A 317 -0.71 -1.41 10.47
CA VAL A 317 -1.55 -2.47 11.04
C VAL A 317 -2.78 -2.85 10.21
N TYR A 318 -3.26 -1.96 9.34
CA TYR A 318 -4.55 -2.13 8.65
C TYR A 318 -4.56 -3.36 7.73
N GLY A 319 -3.55 -3.51 6.86
CA GLY A 319 -3.46 -4.66 5.95
C GLY A 319 -3.33 -6.01 6.68
N SER A 320 -2.63 -6.03 7.83
CA SER A 320 -2.57 -7.21 8.71
C SER A 320 -3.94 -7.48 9.33
N PHE A 321 -4.62 -6.46 9.84
CA PHE A 321 -5.92 -6.59 10.48
C PHE A 321 -6.98 -7.13 9.51
N LEU A 322 -6.99 -6.70 8.24
CA LEU A 322 -7.88 -7.23 7.20
C LEU A 322 -7.73 -8.74 6.97
N GLN A 323 -6.59 -9.33 7.31
CA GLN A 323 -6.36 -10.78 7.22
C GLN A 323 -7.01 -11.55 8.37
N SER A 324 -7.30 -10.88 9.50
CA SER A 324 -7.73 -11.53 10.73
C SER A 324 -9.15 -12.09 10.67
N LYS A 325 -9.37 -13.19 11.38
CA LYS A 325 -10.72 -13.73 11.61
C LYS A 325 -11.57 -12.76 12.46
N MET A 326 -10.93 -11.97 13.32
CA MET A 326 -11.60 -10.99 14.19
C MET A 326 -12.21 -9.85 13.38
N TYR A 327 -11.47 -9.30 12.38
CA TYR A 327 -12.03 -8.30 11.48
C TYR A 327 -13.30 -8.82 10.77
N ARG A 328 -13.26 -10.04 10.26
CA ARG A 328 -14.43 -10.67 9.60
C ARG A 328 -15.60 -10.95 10.57
N ALA A 329 -15.31 -11.13 11.85
CA ALA A 329 -16.33 -11.27 12.89
C ALA A 329 -16.92 -9.93 13.37
N GLY A 330 -16.42 -8.80 12.84
CA GLY A 330 -16.90 -7.46 13.15
C GLY A 330 -16.21 -6.79 14.34
N VAL A 331 -15.03 -7.26 14.73
CA VAL A 331 -14.14 -6.55 15.66
C VAL A 331 -13.58 -5.32 14.98
N SER A 332 -13.50 -4.22 15.71
CA SER A 332 -12.91 -2.97 15.24
C SER A 332 -11.76 -2.52 16.16
N CYS A 333 -11.02 -1.51 15.75
CA CYS A 333 -9.86 -1.00 16.49
C CYS A 333 -10.22 -0.61 17.93
N THR A 334 -11.38 0.03 18.12
CA THR A 334 -11.83 0.49 19.44
C THR A 334 -12.42 -0.62 20.33
N ASP A 335 -12.48 -1.86 19.89
CA ASP A 335 -12.72 -2.98 20.79
C ASP A 335 -11.53 -3.24 21.70
N CYS A 336 -10.32 -2.94 21.22
CA CYS A 336 -9.06 -3.14 21.96
C CYS A 336 -8.44 -1.82 22.44
N HIS A 337 -8.50 -0.76 21.64
CA HIS A 337 -7.88 0.54 21.91
C HIS A 337 -8.92 1.60 22.28
N ASP A 338 -8.55 2.49 23.19
CA ASP A 338 -9.25 3.76 23.35
C ASP A 338 -8.66 4.78 22.35
N PRO A 339 -9.47 5.32 21.40
CA PRO A 339 -8.94 6.14 20.30
C PRO A 339 -8.44 7.50 20.75
N HIS A 340 -8.95 8.04 21.87
CA HIS A 340 -8.54 9.34 22.38
C HIS A 340 -7.21 9.24 23.12
N SER A 341 -7.07 8.29 24.05
CA SER A 341 -5.82 8.11 24.80
C SER A 341 -4.76 7.32 24.05
N ALA A 342 -5.09 6.69 22.92
CA ALA A 342 -4.25 5.74 22.16
C ALA A 342 -3.77 4.53 22.99
N ARG A 343 -4.41 4.24 24.11
CA ARG A 343 -4.06 3.15 25.05
C ARG A 343 -4.97 1.94 24.84
N LEU A 344 -4.54 0.79 25.34
CA LEU A 344 -5.41 -0.37 25.47
C LEU A 344 -6.55 -0.09 26.47
N ARG A 345 -7.73 -0.65 26.19
CA ARG A 345 -8.92 -0.46 27.04
C ARG A 345 -8.84 -1.16 28.42
N THR A 346 -7.80 -1.94 28.66
CA THR A 346 -7.55 -2.60 29.95
C THR A 346 -6.16 -2.25 30.45
N ALA A 347 -6.03 -2.03 31.74
CA ALA A 347 -4.75 -1.83 32.40
C ALA A 347 -4.05 -3.17 32.68
N GLY A 348 -2.74 -3.12 32.90
CA GLY A 348 -1.92 -4.28 33.27
C GLY A 348 -1.43 -5.07 32.06
N ALA A 349 -1.39 -6.39 32.16
CA ALA A 349 -0.90 -7.27 31.07
C ALA A 349 -1.71 -7.08 29.77
N VAL A 350 -1.03 -7.11 28.63
CA VAL A 350 -1.67 -6.94 27.32
C VAL A 350 -2.74 -8.01 27.09
N SER A 351 -2.55 -9.22 27.58
CA SER A 351 -3.52 -10.32 27.53
C SER A 351 -4.88 -9.99 28.15
N ASN A 352 -4.96 -8.98 29.04
CA ASN A 352 -6.23 -8.56 29.64
C ASN A 352 -7.24 -8.05 28.61
N VAL A 353 -6.79 -7.38 27.55
CA VAL A 353 -7.69 -6.92 26.49
C VAL A 353 -8.28 -8.09 25.69
N CYS A 354 -7.50 -9.15 25.48
CA CYS A 354 -7.93 -10.36 24.79
C CYS A 354 -9.00 -11.11 25.61
N SER A 355 -8.84 -11.13 26.95
CA SER A 355 -9.74 -11.80 27.89
C SER A 355 -11.15 -11.21 27.96
N ARG A 356 -11.37 -10.03 27.35
CA ARG A 356 -12.73 -9.47 27.21
C ARG A 356 -13.62 -10.28 26.26
N CYS A 357 -13.02 -11.00 25.32
CA CYS A 357 -13.72 -11.80 24.32
C CYS A 357 -13.29 -13.27 24.29
N HIS A 358 -12.09 -13.60 24.78
CA HIS A 358 -11.56 -14.95 24.82
C HIS A 358 -11.53 -15.45 26.29
N SER A 359 -12.22 -16.55 26.56
CA SER A 359 -12.33 -17.11 27.93
C SER A 359 -10.96 -17.46 28.52
N PRO A 360 -10.52 -16.81 29.61
CA PRO A 360 -9.24 -17.14 30.24
C PRO A 360 -9.16 -18.62 30.71
N ALA A 361 -10.29 -19.19 31.18
CA ALA A 361 -10.33 -20.58 31.57
C ALA A 361 -9.92 -21.57 30.45
N LYS A 362 -10.12 -21.18 29.20
CA LYS A 362 -9.75 -21.98 28.04
C LYS A 362 -8.40 -21.59 27.45
N PHE A 363 -8.15 -20.28 27.27
CA PHE A 363 -7.04 -19.77 26.48
C PHE A 363 -5.84 -19.31 27.31
N ALA A 364 -6.00 -19.01 28.59
CA ALA A 364 -4.88 -18.78 29.51
C ALA A 364 -4.42 -20.04 30.25
N ALA A 365 -4.99 -21.21 29.93
CA ALA A 365 -4.61 -22.48 30.51
C ALA A 365 -3.31 -23.02 29.87
N GLU A 366 -2.45 -23.64 30.64
CA GLU A 366 -1.23 -24.33 30.19
C GLU A 366 -1.52 -25.34 29.07
N SER A 367 -2.69 -25.96 29.08
CA SER A 367 -3.12 -26.87 28.02
C SER A 367 -3.23 -26.18 26.64
N HIS A 368 -3.43 -24.85 26.59
CA HIS A 368 -3.48 -24.08 25.35
C HIS A 368 -2.09 -23.69 24.87
N HIS A 369 -1.25 -23.11 25.71
CA HIS A 369 0.02 -22.51 25.26
C HIS A 369 1.27 -23.32 25.67
N ARG A 370 1.15 -24.37 26.48
CA ARG A 370 2.23 -25.30 26.90
C ARG A 370 3.41 -24.61 27.63
N HIS A 371 3.16 -23.48 28.24
CA HIS A 371 4.09 -22.76 29.10
C HIS A 371 3.51 -22.62 30.51
N ALA A 372 4.38 -22.34 31.49
CA ALA A 372 3.91 -22.05 32.85
C ALA A 372 2.96 -20.83 32.83
N PRO A 373 2.03 -20.73 33.75
CA PRO A 373 1.21 -19.55 33.93
C PRO A 373 2.08 -18.30 34.05
N ASP A 374 1.65 -17.21 33.41
CA ASP A 374 2.32 -15.89 33.40
C ASP A 374 3.72 -15.87 32.72
N ALA A 375 4.16 -16.97 32.12
CA ALA A 375 5.43 -17.01 31.39
C ALA A 375 5.37 -16.37 30.00
N VAL A 376 4.18 -16.29 29.41
CA VAL A 376 3.92 -15.73 28.06
C VAL A 376 2.60 -14.97 28.04
N GLU A 377 2.54 -13.95 27.17
CA GLU A 377 1.28 -13.28 26.85
C GLU A 377 0.69 -13.80 25.53
N CYS A 378 -0.63 -13.62 25.35
CA CYS A 378 -1.33 -14.01 24.11
C CYS A 378 -0.64 -13.44 22.87
N VAL A 379 -0.18 -12.19 22.96
CA VAL A 379 0.45 -11.46 21.86
C VAL A 379 1.79 -12.04 21.43
N ASP A 380 2.52 -12.73 22.32
CA ASP A 380 3.84 -13.28 21.98
C ASP A 380 3.74 -14.41 20.93
N CYS A 381 2.60 -15.10 20.88
CA CYS A 381 2.33 -16.15 19.91
C CYS A 381 1.43 -15.68 18.75
N HIS A 382 0.41 -14.84 19.04
CA HIS A 382 -0.64 -14.50 18.09
C HIS A 382 -0.43 -13.14 17.38
N MET A 383 0.47 -12.29 17.91
CA MET A 383 0.84 -10.98 17.38
C MET A 383 2.35 -10.80 17.46
N THR A 384 3.09 -11.60 16.69
CA THR A 384 4.56 -11.55 16.69
C THR A 384 5.06 -10.13 16.46
N SER A 385 6.13 -9.75 17.16
CA SER A 385 6.73 -8.42 17.06
C SER A 385 7.87 -8.40 16.04
N ARG A 386 7.96 -7.29 15.30
CA ARG A 386 9.10 -6.95 14.46
C ARG A 386 9.58 -5.54 14.80
N THR A 387 10.89 -5.37 14.94
CA THR A 387 11.47 -4.07 15.26
C THR A 387 11.74 -3.29 13.97
N TYR A 388 11.17 -2.10 13.89
CA TYR A 388 11.42 -1.10 12.85
C TYR A 388 12.26 0.04 13.41
N MET A 389 12.91 0.80 12.53
CA MET A 389 13.72 1.95 12.96
C MET A 389 14.55 1.65 14.20
N ARG A 390 15.11 0.45 14.30
CA ARG A 390 16.00 -0.08 15.36
C ARG A 390 15.41 -0.21 16.77
N VAL A 391 14.43 0.58 17.15
CA VAL A 391 13.91 0.64 18.53
C VAL A 391 12.39 0.48 18.61
N ASP A 392 11.68 0.57 17.50
CA ASP A 392 10.22 0.51 17.48
C ASP A 392 9.70 -0.92 17.22
N GLY A 393 9.36 -1.62 18.29
CA GLY A 393 8.80 -2.97 18.24
C GLY A 393 7.30 -2.94 17.91
N ARG A 394 6.93 -3.27 16.68
CA ARG A 394 5.54 -3.30 16.21
C ARG A 394 4.99 -4.72 16.14
N ARG A 395 3.77 -4.92 16.62
CA ARG A 395 3.09 -6.20 16.61
C ARG A 395 2.23 -6.37 15.36
N ASP A 396 2.26 -7.58 14.80
CA ASP A 396 1.42 -7.97 13.66
C ASP A 396 -0.05 -8.13 14.10
N HIS A 397 -0.97 -7.37 13.47
CA HIS A 397 -2.41 -7.37 13.80
C HIS A 397 -3.22 -8.39 13.00
N SER A 398 -2.58 -9.36 12.36
CA SER A 398 -3.30 -10.47 11.70
C SER A 398 -3.85 -11.51 12.67
N PHE A 399 -3.44 -11.46 13.94
CA PHE A 399 -3.90 -12.37 15.02
C PHE A 399 -3.84 -13.84 14.61
N ARG A 400 -2.64 -14.27 14.25
CA ARG A 400 -2.42 -15.60 13.65
C ARG A 400 -2.50 -16.74 14.65
N ILE A 401 -2.91 -17.89 14.13
CA ILE A 401 -2.56 -19.16 14.75
C ILE A 401 -1.12 -19.47 14.35
N PRO A 402 -0.18 -19.69 15.29
CA PRO A 402 1.21 -19.99 14.99
C PRO A 402 1.35 -21.21 14.07
N ARG A 403 2.12 -21.09 13.00
CA ARG A 403 2.37 -22.11 11.98
C ARG A 403 3.88 -22.26 11.73
N PRO A 404 4.65 -22.77 12.72
CA PRO A 404 6.09 -22.94 12.58
C PRO A 404 6.49 -23.93 11.47
N ASP A 405 5.59 -24.83 11.07
CA ASP A 405 5.76 -25.75 9.95
C ASP A 405 5.95 -25.03 8.61
N LEU A 406 5.43 -23.81 8.44
CA LEU A 406 5.55 -23.04 7.22
C LEU A 406 6.92 -22.34 7.08
N THR A 407 7.69 -22.20 8.15
CA THR A 407 8.96 -21.47 8.14
C THR A 407 9.98 -22.10 7.18
N SER A 408 10.14 -23.42 7.20
CA SER A 408 11.07 -24.12 6.33
C SER A 408 10.64 -24.07 4.85
N ALA A 409 9.34 -23.99 4.59
CA ALA A 409 8.80 -23.99 3.22
C ALA A 409 8.79 -22.60 2.59
N THR A 410 8.56 -21.53 3.37
CA THR A 410 8.27 -20.18 2.85
C THR A 410 9.25 -19.10 3.34
N GLY A 411 10.14 -19.42 4.28
CA GLY A 411 11.02 -18.43 4.91
C GLY A 411 10.31 -17.46 5.86
N SER A 412 8.98 -17.61 6.07
CA SER A 412 8.23 -16.75 6.98
C SER A 412 8.64 -17.02 8.43
N PRO A 413 8.78 -15.98 9.29
CA PRO A 413 9.17 -16.18 10.68
C PRO A 413 8.07 -16.89 11.47
N ASN A 414 8.44 -17.53 12.59
CA ASN A 414 7.48 -18.14 13.50
C ASN A 414 7.64 -17.62 14.94
N ALA A 415 6.58 -17.64 15.69
CA ALA A 415 6.53 -17.13 17.05
C ALA A 415 7.46 -17.88 18.03
N CYS A 416 7.65 -19.20 17.84
CA CYS A 416 8.43 -20.02 18.77
C CYS A 416 9.91 -19.58 18.81
N ASN A 417 10.50 -19.39 17.62
CA ASN A 417 11.92 -19.04 17.51
C ASN A 417 12.23 -17.57 17.88
N GLN A 418 11.22 -16.73 18.14
CA GLN A 418 11.46 -15.39 18.70
C GLN A 418 11.99 -15.47 20.15
N CYS A 419 11.55 -16.46 20.91
CA CYS A 419 12.03 -16.72 22.28
C CYS A 419 13.02 -17.89 22.32
N HIS A 420 12.76 -18.98 21.59
CA HIS A 420 13.60 -20.17 21.50
C HIS A 420 14.61 -20.04 20.34
N SER A 421 15.41 -18.99 20.36
CA SER A 421 16.40 -18.69 19.32
C SER A 421 17.55 -19.72 19.25
N ASP A 422 17.74 -20.52 20.32
CA ASP A 422 18.70 -21.64 20.39
C ASP A 422 18.20 -22.93 19.72
N LYS A 423 16.90 -22.99 19.36
CA LYS A 423 16.28 -24.14 18.72
C LYS A 423 16.15 -23.97 17.22
N SER A 424 16.12 -25.11 16.51
CA SER A 424 15.88 -25.09 15.05
C SER A 424 14.40 -24.86 14.71
N ILE A 425 14.13 -24.47 13.46
CA ILE A 425 12.76 -24.31 12.95
C ILE A 425 12.00 -25.64 12.93
N GLU A 426 12.71 -26.77 12.68
CA GLU A 426 12.12 -28.11 12.70
C GLU A 426 11.70 -28.49 14.11
N TRP A 427 12.47 -28.10 15.14
CA TRP A 427 12.08 -28.31 16.53
C TRP A 427 10.76 -27.61 16.82
N ALA A 428 10.59 -26.35 16.38
CA ALA A 428 9.36 -25.60 16.60
C ALA A 428 8.15 -26.28 15.92
N ALA A 429 8.33 -26.73 14.68
CA ALA A 429 7.31 -27.45 13.91
C ALA A 429 6.91 -28.78 14.59
N MET A 430 7.91 -29.59 15.01
CA MET A 430 7.66 -30.86 15.71
C MET A 430 6.99 -30.64 17.05
N ALA A 431 7.38 -29.62 17.82
CA ALA A 431 6.75 -29.33 19.11
C ALA A 431 5.27 -28.93 18.92
N ALA A 432 4.97 -28.07 17.95
CA ALA A 432 3.60 -27.67 17.65
C ALA A 432 2.75 -28.88 17.18
N ALA A 433 3.27 -29.72 16.30
CA ALA A 433 2.59 -30.94 15.87
C ALA A 433 2.34 -31.93 17.01
N ALA A 434 3.31 -32.11 17.90
CA ALA A 434 3.15 -32.98 19.07
C ALA A 434 2.09 -32.47 20.08
N TRP A 435 1.90 -31.15 20.18
CA TRP A 435 0.95 -30.53 21.10
C TRP A 435 -0.47 -30.41 20.57
N PHE A 436 -0.58 -30.06 19.28
CA PHE A 436 -1.85 -29.65 18.65
C PHE A 436 -2.28 -30.55 17.50
N GLY A 437 -1.48 -31.57 17.15
CA GLY A 437 -1.69 -32.42 15.97
C GLY A 437 -1.07 -31.84 14.71
N GLU A 438 -1.06 -32.66 13.65
CA GLU A 438 -0.58 -32.19 12.34
C GLU A 438 -1.42 -31.01 11.83
N PRO A 439 -0.78 -29.96 11.34
CA PRO A 439 -1.50 -28.79 10.85
C PRO A 439 -2.27 -29.13 9.57
N GLU A 440 -3.40 -28.42 9.35
CA GLU A 440 -4.14 -28.54 8.09
C GLU A 440 -3.25 -28.20 6.90
N ALA A 441 -3.27 -29.07 5.89
CA ALA A 441 -2.54 -28.86 4.64
C ALA A 441 -3.17 -27.71 3.81
N GLY A 442 -2.37 -27.11 2.93
CA GLY A 442 -2.90 -26.16 1.94
C GLY A 442 -3.04 -24.74 2.42
N HIS A 443 -2.25 -24.30 3.39
CA HIS A 443 -2.20 -22.88 3.77
C HIS A 443 -1.83 -22.00 2.56
N PHE A 444 -2.49 -20.86 2.38
CA PHE A 444 -2.32 -19.95 1.23
C PHE A 444 -0.87 -19.49 1.01
N SER A 445 -0.07 -19.46 2.07
CA SER A 445 1.33 -19.04 1.99
C SER A 445 2.17 -19.86 1.04
N LEU A 446 1.88 -21.16 0.91
CA LEU A 446 2.60 -22.03 -0.01
C LEU A 446 2.38 -21.59 -1.46
N ALA A 447 1.13 -21.31 -1.83
CA ALA A 447 0.79 -20.85 -3.19
C ALA A 447 1.39 -19.46 -3.50
N ILE A 448 1.38 -18.54 -2.51
CA ILE A 448 2.00 -17.21 -2.66
C ILE A 448 3.52 -17.34 -2.79
N HIS A 449 4.14 -18.17 -1.95
CA HIS A 449 5.58 -18.44 -2.04
C HIS A 449 5.98 -19.04 -3.37
N ASP A 450 5.27 -20.11 -3.79
CA ASP A 450 5.53 -20.79 -5.07
C ASP A 450 5.44 -19.83 -6.26
N ALA A 451 4.44 -18.92 -6.23
CA ALA A 451 4.29 -17.90 -7.26
C ALA A 451 5.44 -16.89 -7.27
N ARG A 452 5.88 -16.44 -6.09
CA ARG A 452 6.98 -15.46 -5.96
C ARG A 452 8.32 -16.04 -6.47
N ILE A 453 8.57 -17.32 -6.25
CA ILE A 453 9.79 -17.98 -6.76
C ILE A 453 9.63 -18.55 -8.18
N GLY A 454 8.47 -18.35 -8.85
CA GLY A 454 8.22 -18.86 -10.20
C GLY A 454 8.12 -20.38 -10.29
N ALA A 455 7.64 -21.06 -9.26
CA ALA A 455 7.51 -22.50 -9.23
C ALA A 455 6.51 -23.02 -10.27
N VAL A 456 6.84 -24.16 -10.92
CA VAL A 456 5.95 -24.79 -11.91
C VAL A 456 4.63 -25.19 -11.25
N GLY A 457 3.50 -24.78 -11.85
CA GLY A 457 2.15 -25.08 -11.33
C GLY A 457 1.68 -24.15 -10.22
N ALA A 458 2.40 -23.07 -9.91
CA ALA A 458 2.01 -22.08 -8.89
C ALA A 458 0.60 -21.52 -9.12
N ASN A 459 0.20 -21.30 -10.38
CA ASN A 459 -1.13 -20.79 -10.72
C ASN A 459 -2.28 -21.65 -10.18
N ASP A 460 -2.15 -22.98 -10.18
CA ASP A 460 -3.15 -23.89 -9.60
C ASP A 460 -3.37 -23.63 -8.10
N GLY A 461 -2.27 -23.34 -7.38
CA GLY A 461 -2.31 -22.95 -5.98
C GLY A 461 -3.03 -21.61 -5.76
N LEU A 462 -2.71 -20.59 -6.56
CA LEU A 462 -3.32 -19.28 -6.52
C LEU A 462 -4.83 -19.33 -6.82
N VAL A 463 -5.26 -20.14 -7.80
CA VAL A 463 -6.68 -20.36 -8.11
C VAL A 463 -7.41 -20.97 -6.91
N LYS A 464 -6.81 -21.93 -6.20
CA LYS A 464 -7.40 -22.48 -4.97
C LYS A 464 -7.55 -21.43 -3.89
N VAL A 465 -6.51 -20.59 -3.68
CA VAL A 465 -6.56 -19.47 -2.72
C VAL A 465 -7.68 -18.47 -3.08
N PHE A 466 -7.81 -18.10 -4.35
CA PHE A 466 -8.89 -17.21 -4.77
C PHE A 466 -10.29 -17.80 -4.52
N ASN A 467 -10.49 -19.09 -4.77
CA ASN A 467 -11.78 -19.77 -4.63
C ASN A 467 -12.15 -20.06 -3.16
N ASP A 468 -11.19 -20.07 -2.25
CA ASP A 468 -11.45 -20.30 -0.82
C ASP A 468 -11.99 -19.04 -0.15
N VAL A 469 -13.30 -18.98 0.03
CA VAL A 469 -13.99 -17.87 0.71
C VAL A 469 -13.68 -17.77 2.22
N SER A 470 -13.04 -18.78 2.80
CA SER A 470 -12.55 -18.74 4.18
C SER A 470 -11.28 -17.91 4.31
N VAL A 471 -10.56 -17.68 3.22
CA VAL A 471 -9.40 -16.79 3.13
C VAL A 471 -9.86 -15.33 2.99
N SER A 472 -9.12 -14.40 3.60
CA SER A 472 -9.48 -12.97 3.58
C SER A 472 -9.40 -12.36 2.18
N GLY A 473 -10.21 -11.30 1.93
CA GLY A 473 -10.27 -10.62 0.64
C GLY A 473 -8.93 -10.10 0.16
N ILE A 474 -8.09 -9.54 1.07
CA ILE A 474 -6.77 -9.03 0.72
C ILE A 474 -5.81 -10.14 0.24
N VAL A 475 -5.86 -11.32 0.84
CA VAL A 475 -5.05 -12.50 0.40
C VAL A 475 -5.54 -12.99 -0.96
N ARG A 476 -6.86 -13.10 -1.14
CA ARG A 476 -7.49 -13.50 -2.42
C ARG A 476 -7.19 -12.51 -3.55
N ALA A 477 -7.19 -11.22 -3.23
CA ALA A 477 -6.78 -10.16 -4.15
C ALA A 477 -5.31 -10.31 -4.55
N THR A 478 -4.41 -10.57 -3.58
CA THR A 478 -2.99 -10.81 -3.84
C THR A 478 -2.77 -12.01 -4.74
N ALA A 479 -3.51 -13.11 -4.51
CA ALA A 479 -3.40 -14.31 -5.36
C ALA A 479 -3.69 -14.00 -6.85
N LEU A 480 -4.65 -13.11 -7.14
CA LEU A 480 -4.94 -12.72 -8.53
C LEU A 480 -3.81 -11.90 -9.17
N THR A 481 -3.09 -11.07 -8.38
CA THR A 481 -1.98 -10.27 -8.91
C THR A 481 -0.74 -11.10 -9.24
N LEU A 482 -0.62 -12.28 -8.63
CA LEU A 482 0.53 -13.16 -8.78
C LEU A 482 0.39 -14.20 -9.91
N LEU A 483 -0.78 -14.28 -10.57
CA LEU A 483 -0.99 -15.16 -11.70
C LEU A 483 -0.02 -14.83 -12.85
N GLN A 484 0.63 -15.83 -13.39
CA GLN A 484 1.67 -15.68 -14.42
C GLN A 484 1.25 -16.35 -15.73
N ALA A 485 1.52 -15.69 -16.84
CA ALA A 485 1.31 -16.24 -18.18
C ALA A 485 2.31 -17.39 -18.48
N PRO A 486 1.92 -18.39 -19.30
CA PRO A 486 0.61 -18.53 -19.95
C PRO A 486 -0.46 -19.08 -19.01
N LEU A 487 -1.67 -18.54 -19.13
CA LEU A 487 -2.81 -18.99 -18.32
C LEU A 487 -3.68 -20.01 -19.07
N SER A 488 -4.09 -21.06 -18.36
CA SER A 488 -5.18 -21.95 -18.79
C SER A 488 -6.52 -21.20 -18.82
N ARG A 489 -7.52 -21.79 -19.48
CA ARG A 489 -8.87 -21.22 -19.49
C ARG A 489 -9.48 -21.08 -18.08
N ALA A 490 -9.19 -22.00 -17.18
CA ALA A 490 -9.68 -21.95 -15.81
C ALA A 490 -9.04 -20.81 -15.02
N GLU A 491 -7.72 -20.63 -15.14
CA GLU A 491 -6.96 -19.56 -14.50
C GLU A 491 -7.37 -18.18 -15.03
N ALA A 492 -7.57 -18.04 -16.34
CA ALA A 492 -8.13 -16.82 -16.93
C ALA A 492 -9.58 -16.55 -16.43
N GLY A 493 -10.36 -17.60 -16.16
CA GLY A 493 -11.70 -17.52 -15.63
C GLY A 493 -11.78 -16.86 -14.25
N VAL A 494 -10.83 -17.13 -13.35
CA VAL A 494 -10.85 -16.51 -12.00
C VAL A 494 -10.55 -15.01 -12.04
N ILE A 495 -9.76 -14.54 -13.01
CA ILE A 495 -9.56 -13.09 -13.21
C ILE A 495 -10.88 -12.45 -13.65
N GLN A 496 -11.60 -13.07 -14.60
CA GLN A 496 -12.91 -12.59 -15.06
C GLN A 496 -13.97 -12.57 -13.95
N GLU A 497 -13.93 -13.53 -13.03
CA GLU A 497 -14.77 -13.54 -11.83
C GLU A 497 -14.35 -12.44 -10.85
N GLY A 498 -13.06 -12.29 -10.63
CA GLY A 498 -12.47 -11.32 -9.73
C GLY A 498 -12.84 -9.87 -10.05
N VAL A 499 -12.87 -9.46 -11.33
CA VAL A 499 -13.25 -8.10 -11.73
C VAL A 499 -14.72 -7.77 -11.41
N ARG A 500 -15.55 -8.78 -11.10
CA ARG A 500 -16.96 -8.62 -10.73
C ARG A 500 -17.25 -8.92 -9.28
N ASN A 501 -16.23 -9.18 -8.48
CA ASN A 501 -16.37 -9.57 -7.08
C ASN A 501 -17.00 -8.44 -6.25
N ALA A 502 -17.72 -8.79 -5.19
CA ALA A 502 -18.30 -7.83 -4.26
C ALA A 502 -17.23 -7.02 -3.49
N ASP A 503 -16.10 -7.66 -3.17
CA ASP A 503 -14.97 -7.03 -2.47
C ASP A 503 -14.15 -6.16 -3.44
N PRO A 504 -14.03 -4.84 -3.19
CA PRO A 504 -13.27 -3.94 -4.08
C PRO A 504 -11.76 -4.26 -4.12
N LEU A 505 -11.17 -4.82 -3.05
CA LEU A 505 -9.76 -5.25 -3.08
C LEU A 505 -9.57 -6.39 -4.08
N ILE A 506 -10.51 -7.34 -4.13
CA ILE A 506 -10.47 -8.44 -5.11
C ILE A 506 -10.62 -7.90 -6.53
N ARG A 507 -11.49 -6.90 -6.76
CA ARG A 507 -11.61 -6.26 -8.09
C ARG A 507 -10.31 -5.57 -8.50
N ILE A 508 -9.65 -4.86 -7.58
CA ILE A 508 -8.33 -4.25 -7.84
C ILE A 508 -7.28 -5.32 -8.15
N GLY A 509 -7.22 -6.40 -7.36
CA GLY A 509 -6.31 -7.52 -7.61
C GLY A 509 -6.53 -8.15 -8.97
N ALA A 510 -7.80 -8.35 -9.38
CA ALA A 510 -8.15 -8.90 -10.68
C ALA A 510 -7.75 -7.98 -11.84
N LEU A 511 -7.97 -6.65 -11.70
CA LEU A 511 -7.53 -5.68 -12.70
C LEU A 511 -6.02 -5.70 -12.89
N ARG A 512 -5.23 -5.77 -11.79
CA ARG A 512 -3.77 -5.95 -11.87
C ARG A 512 -3.38 -7.28 -12.51
N GLY A 513 -4.11 -8.36 -12.19
CA GLY A 513 -3.90 -9.70 -12.75
C GLY A 513 -4.19 -9.81 -14.26
N LEU A 514 -4.87 -8.81 -14.87
CA LEU A 514 -5.09 -8.77 -16.32
C LEU A 514 -3.77 -8.73 -17.10
N SER A 515 -2.66 -8.28 -16.49
CA SER A 515 -1.33 -8.32 -17.11
C SER A 515 -0.87 -9.71 -17.53
N ALA A 516 -1.40 -10.77 -16.91
CA ALA A 516 -1.13 -12.17 -17.28
C ALA A 516 -1.97 -12.67 -18.48
N LEU A 517 -2.93 -11.88 -18.96
CA LEU A 517 -3.74 -12.19 -20.13
C LEU A 517 -3.21 -11.50 -21.40
N PRO A 518 -3.55 -12.02 -22.58
CA PRO A 518 -3.28 -11.31 -23.83
C PRO A 518 -3.86 -9.89 -23.81
N VAL A 519 -3.13 -8.95 -24.37
CA VAL A 519 -3.44 -7.50 -24.33
C VAL A 519 -4.82 -7.17 -24.91
N GLU A 520 -5.30 -7.97 -25.85
CA GLU A 520 -6.63 -7.84 -26.47
C GLU A 520 -7.78 -8.08 -25.48
N ALA A 521 -7.50 -8.79 -24.38
CA ALA A 521 -8.48 -9.06 -23.33
C ALA A 521 -8.60 -7.91 -22.31
N HIS A 522 -7.63 -7.00 -22.26
CA HIS A 522 -7.57 -5.97 -21.22
C HIS A 522 -8.76 -5.02 -21.27
N ALA A 523 -8.99 -4.35 -22.42
CA ALA A 523 -10.06 -3.39 -22.53
C ALA A 523 -11.47 -4.03 -22.33
N PRO A 524 -11.83 -5.17 -22.96
CA PRO A 524 -13.14 -5.79 -22.73
C PRO A 524 -13.41 -6.20 -21.27
N LEU A 525 -12.40 -6.67 -20.55
CA LEU A 525 -12.54 -7.14 -19.17
C LEU A 525 -12.53 -5.99 -18.15
N ALA A 526 -11.71 -4.97 -18.37
CA ALA A 526 -11.59 -3.84 -17.45
C ALA A 526 -12.67 -2.76 -17.65
N ALA A 527 -13.25 -2.63 -18.85
CA ALA A 527 -14.19 -1.56 -19.21
C ALA A 527 -15.39 -1.40 -18.26
N PRO A 528 -16.05 -2.47 -17.77
CA PRO A 528 -17.13 -2.31 -16.79
C PRO A 528 -16.69 -1.63 -15.49
N SER A 529 -15.43 -1.79 -15.09
CA SER A 529 -14.84 -1.19 -13.86
C SER A 529 -14.63 0.32 -13.97
N LEU A 530 -14.71 0.93 -15.14
CA LEU A 530 -14.68 2.38 -15.33
C LEU A 530 -15.86 3.12 -14.68
N GLY A 531 -16.97 2.42 -14.43
CA GLY A 531 -18.14 2.93 -13.72
C GLY A 531 -18.27 2.38 -12.30
N ASP A 532 -17.24 1.78 -11.74
CA ASP A 532 -17.28 1.21 -10.38
C ASP A 532 -17.63 2.27 -9.34
N PRO A 533 -18.44 1.95 -8.31
CA PRO A 533 -18.72 2.90 -7.24
C PRO A 533 -17.47 3.31 -6.45
N VAL A 534 -16.41 2.46 -6.42
CA VAL A 534 -15.18 2.70 -5.66
C VAL A 534 -14.10 3.30 -6.56
N ARG A 535 -13.58 4.48 -6.18
CA ARG A 535 -12.60 5.24 -6.98
C ARG A 535 -11.33 4.42 -7.27
N ALA A 536 -10.73 3.76 -6.27
CA ALA A 536 -9.51 2.98 -6.48
C ALA A 536 -9.67 1.88 -7.56
N VAL A 537 -10.87 1.31 -7.71
CA VAL A 537 -11.18 0.34 -8.78
C VAL A 537 -11.23 1.04 -10.14
N ARG A 538 -11.84 2.25 -10.23
CA ARG A 538 -11.84 3.04 -11.47
C ARG A 538 -10.44 3.44 -11.91
N LEU A 539 -9.58 3.86 -10.94
CA LEU A 539 -8.18 4.20 -11.22
C LEU A 539 -7.39 2.99 -11.74
N ALA A 540 -7.56 1.82 -11.11
CA ALA A 540 -6.94 0.58 -11.58
C ALA A 540 -7.42 0.18 -12.99
N ALA A 541 -8.68 0.43 -13.33
CA ALA A 541 -9.20 0.20 -14.68
C ALA A 541 -8.56 1.15 -15.71
N VAL A 542 -8.29 2.41 -15.34
CA VAL A 542 -7.58 3.36 -16.22
C VAL A 542 -6.16 2.89 -16.51
N ASP A 543 -5.41 2.42 -15.52
CA ASP A 543 -4.06 1.88 -15.70
C ASP A 543 -4.01 0.77 -16.75
N VAL A 544 -4.99 -0.14 -16.69
CA VAL A 544 -5.09 -1.28 -17.62
C VAL A 544 -5.51 -0.84 -19.02
N ILE A 545 -6.48 0.07 -19.12
CA ILE A 545 -7.10 0.45 -20.41
C ILE A 545 -6.28 1.50 -21.15
N SER A 546 -5.60 2.41 -20.45
CA SER A 546 -4.91 3.54 -21.05
C SER A 546 -3.93 3.14 -22.18
N PRO A 547 -3.10 2.09 -22.05
CA PRO A 547 -2.23 1.65 -23.15
C PRO A 547 -2.97 1.10 -24.39
N VAL A 548 -4.20 0.59 -24.20
CA VAL A 548 -5.02 -0.07 -25.22
C VAL A 548 -6.32 0.68 -25.51
N ARG A 549 -6.37 1.96 -25.17
CA ARG A 549 -7.58 2.80 -25.25
C ARG A 549 -8.30 2.79 -26.60
N GLN A 550 -7.57 2.55 -27.69
CA GLN A 550 -8.15 2.45 -29.02
C GLN A 550 -9.00 1.18 -29.22
N SER A 551 -8.82 0.17 -28.37
CA SER A 551 -9.59 -1.08 -28.35
C SER A 551 -10.85 -0.98 -27.48
N LEU A 552 -11.12 0.19 -26.89
CA LEU A 552 -12.26 0.38 -25.98
C LEU A 552 -13.55 0.58 -26.79
N ASP A 553 -14.58 -0.19 -26.47
CA ASP A 553 -15.89 -0.08 -27.08
C ASP A 553 -16.56 1.27 -26.80
N ALA A 554 -17.26 1.81 -27.82
CA ALA A 554 -17.89 3.13 -27.78
C ALA A 554 -18.78 3.40 -26.53
N PRO A 555 -19.56 2.46 -25.99
CA PRO A 555 -20.36 2.71 -24.77
C PRO A 555 -19.55 3.10 -23.54
N TYR A 556 -18.29 2.69 -23.46
CA TYR A 556 -17.41 2.96 -22.31
C TYR A 556 -16.58 4.24 -22.44
N SER A 557 -16.57 4.89 -23.61
CA SER A 557 -15.72 6.05 -23.88
C SER A 557 -15.96 7.21 -22.91
N ALA A 558 -17.22 7.50 -22.57
CA ALA A 558 -17.55 8.58 -21.63
C ALA A 558 -17.09 8.26 -20.19
N SER A 559 -17.28 7.01 -19.75
CA SER A 559 -16.83 6.53 -18.43
C SER A 559 -15.30 6.55 -18.36
N PHE A 560 -14.61 6.17 -19.42
CA PHE A 560 -13.16 6.24 -19.50
C PHE A 560 -12.65 7.67 -19.33
N VAL A 561 -13.21 8.63 -20.07
CA VAL A 561 -12.81 10.06 -19.95
C VAL A 561 -13.05 10.59 -18.53
N ALA A 562 -14.14 10.16 -17.87
CA ALA A 562 -14.41 10.56 -16.49
C ALA A 562 -13.39 9.97 -15.50
N ALA A 563 -13.15 8.66 -15.58
CA ALA A 563 -12.18 7.96 -14.73
C ALA A 563 -10.72 8.43 -14.99
N GLU A 564 -10.38 8.72 -16.25
CA GLU A 564 -9.08 9.26 -16.65
C GLU A 564 -8.81 10.65 -16.04
N ARG A 565 -9.85 11.50 -15.88
CA ARG A 565 -9.71 12.77 -15.14
C ARG A 565 -9.44 12.54 -13.65
N GLU A 566 -10.15 11.57 -13.03
CA GLU A 566 -9.88 11.21 -11.64
C GLU A 566 -8.44 10.69 -11.48
N TYR A 567 -7.99 9.85 -12.41
CA TYR A 567 -6.62 9.34 -12.42
C TYR A 567 -5.59 10.47 -12.52
N LEU A 568 -5.75 11.38 -13.48
CA LEU A 568 -4.86 12.52 -13.64
C LEU A 568 -4.86 13.42 -12.38
N SER A 569 -6.04 13.67 -11.79
CA SER A 569 -6.15 14.43 -10.56
C SER A 569 -5.42 13.75 -9.39
N ALA A 570 -5.54 12.41 -9.25
CA ALA A 570 -4.83 11.64 -8.24
C ALA A 570 -3.31 11.71 -8.42
N GLN A 571 -2.83 11.60 -9.67
CA GLN A 571 -1.40 11.71 -9.96
C GLN A 571 -0.87 13.14 -9.70
N LEU A 572 -1.63 14.17 -10.06
CA LEU A 572 -1.26 15.56 -9.78
C LEU A 572 -1.23 15.87 -8.27
N ALA A 573 -2.06 15.21 -7.47
CA ALA A 573 -2.05 15.36 -6.02
C ALA A 573 -0.77 14.88 -5.33
N ILE A 574 0.05 14.10 -6.05
CA ILE A 574 1.35 13.58 -5.59
C ILE A 574 2.46 13.88 -6.61
N ALA A 575 2.35 15.00 -7.32
CA ALA A 575 3.27 15.37 -8.41
C ALA A 575 4.67 15.79 -7.91
N GLU A 576 4.85 15.96 -6.61
CA GLU A 576 6.17 16.05 -5.98
C GLU A 576 6.99 14.75 -6.12
N ARG A 577 6.32 13.61 -6.39
CA ARG A 577 6.96 12.32 -6.63
C ARG A 577 7.27 12.14 -8.11
N PRO A 578 8.53 11.91 -8.50
CA PRO A 578 8.90 11.72 -9.91
C PRO A 578 8.17 10.56 -10.58
N GLU A 579 7.83 9.50 -9.84
CA GLU A 579 7.06 8.35 -10.33
C GLU A 579 5.65 8.76 -10.80
N SER A 580 5.03 9.70 -10.11
CA SER A 580 3.73 10.24 -10.51
C SER A 580 3.82 11.02 -11.82
N LEU A 581 4.89 11.78 -12.00
CA LEU A 581 5.16 12.48 -13.28
C LEU A 581 5.36 11.49 -14.44
N VAL A 582 6.00 10.34 -14.19
CA VAL A 582 6.09 9.24 -15.16
C VAL A 582 4.72 8.70 -15.53
N ASN A 583 3.84 8.49 -14.55
CA ASN A 583 2.48 8.01 -14.78
C ASN A 583 1.67 9.01 -15.61
N ILE A 584 1.78 10.30 -15.32
CA ILE A 584 1.16 11.37 -16.11
C ILE A 584 1.73 11.38 -17.54
N ALA A 585 3.04 11.26 -17.68
CA ALA A 585 3.71 11.21 -18.99
C ALA A 585 3.23 10.01 -19.82
N ASN A 586 3.11 8.83 -19.20
CA ASN A 586 2.56 7.63 -19.83
C ASN A 586 1.11 7.85 -20.31
N LEU A 587 0.28 8.52 -19.50
CA LEU A 587 -1.09 8.85 -19.86
C LEU A 587 -1.14 9.73 -21.11
N PHE A 588 -0.34 10.80 -21.17
CA PHE A 588 -0.25 11.68 -22.34
C PHE A 588 0.32 10.97 -23.57
N ARG A 589 1.33 10.10 -23.38
CA ARG A 589 1.85 9.25 -24.47
C ARG A 589 0.73 8.38 -25.06
N ASN A 590 -0.06 7.73 -24.23
CA ASN A 590 -1.16 6.87 -24.65
C ASN A 590 -2.30 7.64 -25.34
N ARG A 591 -2.42 8.94 -25.07
CA ARG A 591 -3.32 9.86 -25.80
C ARG A 591 -2.75 10.31 -27.14
N GLY A 592 -1.46 10.12 -27.43
CA GLY A 592 -0.75 10.69 -28.56
C GLY A 592 -0.32 12.15 -28.36
N GLU A 593 -0.40 12.65 -27.16
CA GLU A 593 -0.02 14.01 -26.76
C GLU A 593 1.48 14.05 -26.40
N TYR A 594 2.35 13.78 -27.39
CA TYR A 594 3.77 13.48 -27.18
C TYR A 594 4.59 14.64 -26.60
N ALA A 595 4.19 15.89 -26.87
CA ALA A 595 4.89 17.07 -26.33
C ALA A 595 4.68 17.20 -24.82
N GLN A 596 3.44 16.96 -24.32
CA GLN A 596 3.13 16.95 -22.90
C GLN A 596 3.82 15.76 -22.21
N SER A 597 3.77 14.58 -22.84
CA SER A 597 4.47 13.40 -22.34
C SER A 597 5.96 13.64 -22.14
N GLU A 598 6.64 14.21 -23.16
CA GLU A 598 8.08 14.57 -23.09
C GLU A 598 8.34 15.53 -21.92
N SER A 599 7.51 16.58 -21.78
CA SER A 599 7.65 17.56 -20.69
C SER A 599 7.59 16.93 -19.30
N TYR A 600 6.62 16.03 -19.06
CA TYR A 600 6.50 15.37 -17.76
C TYR A 600 7.63 14.37 -17.48
N TYR A 601 8.12 13.63 -18.48
CA TYR A 601 9.31 12.79 -18.30
C TYR A 601 10.55 13.62 -17.97
N LEU A 602 10.75 14.76 -18.64
CA LEU A 602 11.87 15.66 -18.34
C LEU A 602 11.76 16.24 -16.94
N HIS A 603 10.56 16.66 -16.49
CA HIS A 603 10.36 17.09 -15.11
C HIS A 603 10.65 15.96 -14.09
N ALA A 604 10.31 14.71 -14.43
CA ALA A 604 10.64 13.57 -13.56
C ALA A 604 12.16 13.38 -13.45
N LEU A 605 12.89 13.52 -14.56
CA LEU A 605 14.35 13.38 -14.58
C LEU A 605 15.08 14.59 -13.98
N ASP A 606 14.48 15.77 -14.00
CA ASP A 606 15.01 16.96 -13.33
C ASP A 606 15.02 16.77 -11.80
N ARG A 607 13.97 16.12 -11.26
CA ARG A 607 13.86 15.81 -9.83
C ARG A 607 14.62 14.57 -9.40
N GLU A 608 14.67 13.56 -10.26
CA GLU A 608 15.38 12.31 -10.00
C GLU A 608 16.15 11.89 -11.26
N PRO A 609 17.38 12.40 -11.44
CA PRO A 609 18.20 12.08 -12.61
C PRO A 609 18.49 10.58 -12.79
N ARG A 610 18.40 9.79 -11.70
CA ARG A 610 18.63 8.33 -11.70
C ARG A 610 17.35 7.52 -11.90
N LEU A 611 16.20 8.15 -12.17
CA LEU A 611 14.93 7.42 -12.36
C LEU A 611 14.91 6.67 -13.69
N ILE A 612 15.27 5.39 -13.63
CA ILE A 612 15.40 4.49 -14.79
C ILE A 612 14.11 4.46 -15.64
N THR A 613 12.95 4.33 -14.99
CA THR A 613 11.66 4.23 -15.69
C THR A 613 11.33 5.48 -16.51
N ALA A 614 11.64 6.67 -16.00
CA ALA A 614 11.46 7.90 -16.74
C ALA A 614 12.38 7.93 -17.99
N ARG A 615 13.64 7.56 -17.80
CA ARG A 615 14.66 7.57 -18.84
C ARG A 615 14.37 6.57 -19.96
N ALA A 616 14.03 5.33 -19.59
CA ALA A 616 13.68 4.29 -20.56
C ALA A 616 12.39 4.64 -21.33
N ASN A 617 11.35 5.13 -20.65
CA ASN A 617 10.10 5.51 -21.29
C ASN A 617 10.24 6.73 -22.20
N LEU A 618 11.07 7.73 -21.83
CA LEU A 618 11.38 8.88 -22.67
C LEU A 618 12.21 8.48 -23.89
N ALA A 619 13.17 7.58 -23.73
CA ALA A 619 13.93 7.02 -24.86
C ALA A 619 12.99 6.29 -25.84
N ASP A 620 12.03 5.52 -25.34
CA ASP A 620 11.00 4.87 -26.15
C ASP A 620 10.08 5.89 -26.87
N LEU A 621 9.73 7.01 -26.20
CA LEU A 621 9.00 8.11 -26.82
C LEU A 621 9.80 8.74 -27.96
N TYR A 622 11.10 9.00 -27.75
CA TYR A 622 11.99 9.55 -28.79
C TYR A 622 12.13 8.57 -29.97
N ARG A 623 12.30 7.28 -29.68
CA ARG A 623 12.31 6.22 -30.68
C ARG A 623 11.00 6.19 -31.50
N GLY A 624 9.85 6.21 -30.84
CA GLY A 624 8.52 6.19 -31.48
C GLY A 624 8.24 7.42 -32.33
N THR A 625 8.91 8.55 -32.04
CA THR A 625 8.81 9.82 -32.80
C THR A 625 10.01 10.07 -33.71
N GLN A 626 10.81 9.03 -34.03
CA GLN A 626 11.97 9.06 -34.94
C GLN A 626 13.08 10.05 -34.52
N ARG A 627 13.28 10.21 -33.22
CA ARG A 627 14.32 11.04 -32.61
C ARG A 627 15.42 10.19 -31.98
N ASP A 628 15.90 9.17 -32.72
CA ASP A 628 16.83 8.14 -32.22
C ASP A 628 18.12 8.73 -31.63
N ASN A 629 18.63 9.84 -32.17
CA ASN A 629 19.82 10.52 -31.64
C ASN A 629 19.59 11.03 -30.21
N LYS A 630 18.40 11.60 -29.90
CA LYS A 630 18.06 12.04 -28.56
C LYS A 630 17.88 10.85 -27.60
N ALA A 631 17.34 9.73 -28.09
CA ALA A 631 17.22 8.52 -27.31
C ALA A 631 18.59 7.95 -26.93
N GLU A 632 19.55 7.94 -27.88
CA GLU A 632 20.90 7.46 -27.61
C GLU A 632 21.64 8.34 -26.60
N GLU A 633 21.61 9.66 -26.78
CA GLU A 633 22.19 10.63 -25.85
C GLU A 633 21.63 10.42 -24.42
N LEU A 634 20.30 10.39 -24.29
CA LEU A 634 19.61 10.19 -23.01
C LEU A 634 19.99 8.88 -22.31
N LEU A 635 20.10 7.77 -23.05
CA LEU A 635 20.45 6.46 -22.48
C LEU A 635 21.95 6.41 -22.08
N ARG A 636 22.85 6.99 -22.90
CA ARG A 636 24.27 7.07 -22.56
C ARG A 636 24.52 7.96 -21.33
N ASP A 637 23.82 9.09 -21.20
CA ASP A 637 23.87 9.94 -20.01
C ASP A 637 23.37 9.17 -18.76
N GLY A 638 22.34 8.33 -18.92
CA GLY A 638 21.87 7.45 -17.86
C GLY A 638 22.93 6.45 -17.39
N LEU A 639 23.63 5.83 -18.33
CA LEU A 639 24.72 4.89 -18.02
C LEU A 639 25.96 5.57 -17.43
N GLN A 640 26.16 6.89 -17.63
CA GLN A 640 27.19 7.62 -16.89
C GLN A 640 26.84 7.80 -15.40
N LEU A 641 25.55 7.86 -15.07
CA LEU A 641 25.05 7.98 -13.70
C LEU A 641 24.93 6.60 -13.00
N GLN A 642 24.60 5.56 -13.79
CA GLN A 642 24.32 4.20 -13.32
C GLN A 642 24.84 3.18 -14.36
N ASN A 643 26.14 2.95 -14.33
CA ASN A 643 26.88 2.17 -15.32
C ASN A 643 26.60 0.64 -15.24
N ASP A 644 25.86 0.19 -14.25
CA ASP A 644 25.50 -1.20 -13.97
C ASP A 644 23.97 -1.45 -14.04
N ASP A 645 23.20 -0.53 -14.64
CA ASP A 645 21.76 -0.73 -14.80
C ASP A 645 21.44 -1.58 -16.04
N PRO A 646 20.86 -2.79 -15.85
CA PRO A 646 20.58 -3.71 -16.96
C PRO A 646 19.49 -3.19 -17.90
N THR A 647 18.54 -2.38 -17.44
CA THR A 647 17.44 -1.83 -18.24
C THR A 647 17.95 -0.77 -19.23
N LEU A 648 18.88 0.09 -18.79
CA LEU A 648 19.52 1.08 -19.66
C LEU A 648 20.38 0.41 -20.72
N HIS A 649 21.20 -0.58 -20.36
CA HIS A 649 21.98 -1.38 -21.29
C HIS A 649 21.08 -2.07 -22.31
N HIS A 650 19.98 -2.70 -21.89
CA HIS A 650 19.02 -3.34 -22.77
C HIS A 650 18.37 -2.33 -23.75
N SER A 651 17.93 -1.19 -23.23
CA SER A 651 17.27 -0.15 -24.04
C SER A 651 18.21 0.47 -25.07
N LEU A 652 19.47 0.73 -24.66
CA LEU A 652 20.51 1.21 -25.57
C LEU A 652 20.87 0.15 -26.61
N GLY A 653 21.02 -1.10 -26.23
CA GLY A 653 21.30 -2.20 -27.13
C GLY A 653 20.24 -2.34 -28.23
N LEU A 654 18.94 -2.30 -27.88
CA LEU A 654 17.83 -2.32 -28.84
C LEU A 654 17.85 -1.11 -29.79
N LEU A 655 18.18 0.07 -29.28
CA LEU A 655 18.30 1.28 -30.10
C LEU A 655 19.46 1.17 -31.09
N LEU A 656 20.61 0.67 -30.65
CA LEU A 656 21.81 0.47 -31.47
C LEU A 656 21.61 -0.58 -32.56
N VAL A 657 20.87 -1.69 -32.30
CA VAL A 657 20.45 -2.64 -33.35
C VAL A 657 19.70 -1.92 -34.45
N ARG A 658 18.71 -1.12 -34.08
CA ARG A 658 17.90 -0.34 -35.03
C ARG A 658 18.73 0.68 -35.84
N SER A 659 19.73 1.27 -35.19
CA SER A 659 20.63 2.23 -35.81
C SER A 659 21.77 1.61 -36.64
N GLY A 660 21.82 0.27 -36.76
CA GLY A 660 22.82 -0.47 -37.48
C GLY A 660 24.20 -0.54 -36.80
N LYS A 661 24.32 -0.13 -35.54
CA LYS A 661 25.57 -0.17 -34.75
C LYS A 661 25.68 -1.52 -34.01
N HIS A 662 25.83 -2.59 -34.80
CA HIS A 662 25.63 -3.98 -34.31
C HIS A 662 26.65 -4.43 -33.27
N ASP A 663 27.93 -4.07 -33.39
CA ASP A 663 28.96 -4.47 -32.43
C ASP A 663 28.76 -3.83 -31.05
N GLU A 664 28.41 -2.53 -31.04
CA GLU A 664 28.04 -1.82 -29.81
C GLU A 664 26.76 -2.43 -29.22
N ALA A 665 25.76 -2.70 -30.07
CA ALA A 665 24.50 -3.30 -29.61
C ALA A 665 24.71 -4.65 -28.89
N LEU A 666 25.55 -5.54 -29.45
CA LEU A 666 25.86 -6.81 -28.80
C LEU A 666 26.56 -6.63 -27.47
N THR A 667 27.43 -5.63 -27.34
CA THR A 667 28.11 -5.31 -26.08
C THR A 667 27.09 -4.91 -25.01
N GLU A 668 26.17 -4.00 -25.34
CA GLU A 668 25.15 -3.52 -24.43
C GLU A 668 24.14 -4.63 -24.04
N LEU A 669 23.64 -5.42 -25.01
CA LEU A 669 22.72 -6.53 -24.73
C LEU A 669 23.36 -7.63 -23.91
N LYS A 670 24.65 -7.92 -24.14
CA LYS A 670 25.40 -8.85 -23.32
C LYS A 670 25.52 -8.35 -21.88
N GLN A 671 25.80 -7.06 -21.70
CA GLN A 671 25.89 -6.45 -20.37
C GLN A 671 24.58 -6.56 -19.62
N ALA A 672 23.45 -6.24 -20.27
CA ALA A 672 22.12 -6.39 -19.69
C ALA A 672 21.84 -7.83 -19.22
N ALA A 673 22.10 -8.84 -20.07
CA ALA A 673 21.91 -10.24 -19.74
C ALA A 673 22.87 -10.76 -18.66
N THR A 674 24.05 -10.15 -18.51
CA THR A 674 25.04 -10.49 -17.50
C THR A 674 24.68 -9.90 -16.13
N LEU A 675 24.22 -8.66 -16.11
CA LEU A 675 23.83 -7.94 -14.88
C LEU A 675 22.54 -8.52 -14.27
N GLN A 676 21.60 -8.96 -15.11
CA GLN A 676 20.33 -9.55 -14.66
C GLN A 676 20.07 -10.89 -15.39
N PRO A 677 20.80 -11.96 -15.03
CA PRO A 677 20.72 -13.25 -15.74
C PRO A 677 19.42 -14.01 -15.45
N ASP A 678 18.63 -13.60 -14.49
CA ASP A 678 17.29 -14.10 -14.15
C ASP A 678 16.16 -13.36 -14.89
N ASN A 679 16.49 -12.40 -15.73
CA ASN A 679 15.55 -11.78 -16.66
C ASN A 679 15.57 -12.54 -18.00
N ASN A 680 14.56 -13.42 -18.20
CA ASN A 680 14.43 -14.23 -19.41
C ASN A 680 14.42 -13.38 -20.70
N ARG A 681 13.80 -12.20 -20.67
CA ARG A 681 13.71 -11.29 -21.82
C ARG A 681 15.08 -10.75 -22.23
N PHE A 682 15.93 -10.36 -21.28
CA PHE A 682 17.26 -9.83 -21.61
C PHE A 682 18.13 -10.90 -22.25
N VAL A 683 18.10 -12.12 -21.70
CA VAL A 683 18.82 -13.27 -22.22
C VAL A 683 18.30 -13.67 -23.61
N TYR A 684 16.96 -13.72 -23.78
CA TYR A 684 16.33 -14.01 -25.07
C TYR A 684 16.72 -13.00 -26.14
N VAL A 685 16.61 -11.68 -25.87
CA VAL A 685 16.92 -10.63 -26.83
C VAL A 685 18.41 -10.64 -27.22
N TYR A 686 19.31 -10.90 -26.27
CA TYR A 686 20.74 -11.08 -26.56
C TYR A 686 20.99 -12.26 -27.51
N ALA A 687 20.34 -13.39 -27.27
CA ALA A 687 20.45 -14.56 -28.16
C ALA A 687 19.89 -14.28 -29.57
N VAL A 688 18.76 -13.59 -29.67
CA VAL A 688 18.20 -13.15 -30.97
C VAL A 688 19.17 -12.23 -31.71
N ALA A 689 19.81 -11.28 -31.02
CA ALA A 689 20.79 -10.39 -31.62
C ALA A 689 22.03 -11.16 -32.13
N LEU A 690 22.56 -12.10 -31.36
CA LEU A 690 23.66 -12.96 -31.77
C LEU A 690 23.32 -13.76 -33.06
N ASN A 691 22.15 -14.40 -33.10
CA ASN A 691 21.68 -15.13 -34.25
C ASN A 691 21.52 -14.23 -35.50
N SER A 692 20.95 -13.03 -35.30
CA SER A 692 20.74 -12.06 -36.40
C SER A 692 22.05 -11.60 -37.05
N LEU A 693 23.14 -11.66 -36.31
CA LEU A 693 24.49 -11.28 -36.75
C LEU A 693 25.34 -12.54 -37.16
N GLY A 694 24.70 -13.68 -37.34
CA GLY A 694 25.35 -14.91 -37.80
C GLY A 694 26.18 -15.66 -36.74
N GLN A 695 26.11 -15.25 -35.48
CA GLN A 695 26.81 -15.88 -34.36
C GLN A 695 25.96 -17.05 -33.78
N LEU A 696 25.58 -17.99 -34.64
CA LEU A 696 24.65 -19.08 -34.34
C LEU A 696 25.09 -19.95 -33.15
N ASP A 697 26.35 -20.33 -33.06
CA ASP A 697 26.85 -21.19 -31.97
C ASP A 697 26.76 -20.46 -30.62
N ALA A 698 27.10 -19.18 -30.57
CA ALA A 698 26.99 -18.37 -29.36
C ALA A 698 25.52 -18.19 -28.95
N ALA A 699 24.61 -17.99 -29.91
CA ALA A 699 23.18 -17.88 -29.63
C ALA A 699 22.63 -19.19 -29.02
N ILE A 700 23.02 -20.33 -29.55
CA ILE A 700 22.63 -21.68 -29.04
C ILE A 700 23.16 -21.86 -27.60
N GLU A 701 24.42 -21.51 -27.34
CA GLU A 701 25.04 -21.65 -26.01
C GLU A 701 24.28 -20.80 -24.96
N VAL A 702 23.98 -19.56 -25.29
CA VAL A 702 23.19 -18.63 -24.43
C VAL A 702 21.81 -19.21 -24.16
N LEU A 703 21.12 -19.73 -25.19
CA LEU A 703 19.77 -20.30 -25.04
C LEU A 703 19.77 -21.60 -24.26
N GLN A 704 20.78 -22.44 -24.40
CA GLN A 704 20.92 -23.67 -23.59
C GLN A 704 21.14 -23.38 -22.12
N ALA A 705 21.89 -22.33 -21.81
CA ALA A 705 22.03 -21.84 -20.42
C ALA A 705 20.71 -21.27 -19.90
N ALA A 706 20.00 -20.51 -20.74
CA ALA A 706 18.70 -19.94 -20.41
C ALA A 706 17.63 -21.01 -20.18
N GLU A 707 17.54 -22.04 -21.03
CA GLU A 707 16.57 -23.15 -20.89
C GLU A 707 16.73 -23.90 -19.56
N ARG A 708 17.97 -24.09 -19.10
CA ARG A 708 18.22 -24.70 -17.77
C ARG A 708 17.70 -23.81 -16.62
N ARG A 709 17.70 -22.50 -16.80
CA ARG A 709 17.26 -21.51 -15.79
C ARG A 709 15.77 -21.25 -15.89
N PHE A 710 15.21 -21.25 -17.09
CA PHE A 710 13.80 -20.98 -17.40
C PHE A 710 13.17 -22.18 -18.15
N PRO A 711 13.05 -23.36 -17.53
CA PRO A 711 12.62 -24.57 -18.22
C PRO A 711 11.18 -24.54 -18.73
N ALA A 712 10.37 -23.61 -18.25
CA ALA A 712 8.98 -23.43 -18.67
C ALA A 712 8.77 -22.25 -19.65
N ASP A 713 9.83 -21.57 -20.09
CA ASP A 713 9.73 -20.46 -21.04
C ASP A 713 9.57 -20.98 -22.49
N PRO A 714 8.39 -20.77 -23.12
CA PRO A 714 8.12 -21.29 -24.45
C PRO A 714 8.93 -20.61 -25.55
N ASP A 715 9.26 -19.30 -25.38
CA ASP A 715 9.98 -18.53 -26.40
C ASP A 715 11.45 -18.95 -26.46
N ILE A 716 12.09 -19.15 -25.30
CA ILE A 716 13.45 -19.68 -25.21
C ILE A 716 13.54 -21.08 -25.82
N SER A 717 12.63 -22.00 -25.45
CA SER A 717 12.61 -23.34 -25.95
C SER A 717 12.33 -23.42 -27.46
N ALA A 718 11.37 -22.63 -27.96
CA ALA A 718 11.05 -22.58 -29.38
C ALA A 718 12.23 -22.02 -30.23
N LEU A 719 12.87 -20.94 -29.75
CA LEU A 719 14.01 -20.37 -30.43
C LEU A 719 15.19 -21.34 -30.44
N LEU A 720 15.53 -21.99 -29.32
CA LEU A 720 16.59 -22.99 -29.23
C LEU A 720 16.36 -24.16 -30.19
N GLN A 721 15.13 -24.70 -30.24
CA GLN A 721 14.77 -25.77 -31.18
C GLN A 721 14.94 -25.35 -32.63
N SER A 722 14.46 -24.14 -32.98
CA SER A 722 14.59 -23.58 -34.32
C SER A 722 16.05 -23.45 -34.75
N LEU A 723 16.92 -22.89 -33.88
CA LEU A 723 18.33 -22.69 -34.20
C LEU A 723 19.12 -23.98 -34.26
N THR A 724 18.82 -24.95 -33.39
CA THR A 724 19.47 -26.27 -33.44
C THR A 724 19.08 -27.08 -34.68
N ALA A 725 17.83 -26.95 -35.15
CA ALA A 725 17.37 -27.61 -36.40
C ALA A 725 18.01 -27.00 -37.67
N THR A 726 18.44 -25.74 -37.63
CA THR A 726 19.10 -25.06 -38.77
C THR A 726 20.62 -25.21 -38.77
N LYS A 727 21.18 -25.80 -37.72
CA LYS A 727 22.64 -26.09 -37.68
C LYS A 727 22.97 -27.18 -38.69
N PRO A 728 23.90 -26.92 -39.63
CA PRO A 728 24.26 -27.88 -40.71
C PRO A 728 24.89 -29.18 -40.20
#